data_9ad675c222f81a613f33e8f3bdd0738d
#
_entry.id   9ad675c222f81a613f33e8f3bdd0738d
#
_cell.length_a   1.000
_cell.length_b   1.000
_cell.length_c   1.000
_cell.angle_alpha   90.00
_cell.angle_beta   90.00
_cell.angle_gamma   90.00
#
_symmetry.space_group_name_H-M   'P 1'
#
loop_
_entity.id
_entity.type
_entity.pdbx_description
1 polymer ?
#
loop_
_entity_poly.entity_id
_entity_poly.type
_entity_poly.pdbx_seq_one_letter_code
_entity_poly.pdbx_strand_id
1 'polypeptide(L)'
;MDARRCMIVDLEKKDDKQMFITEQVESIQQSKSGGWLIRFRSSPRIFQYNKARLLYLTQPEVVNLEEKGLYINNIRIANVAEILRFSMRQSNFYRITYTNGFTENLLGKKVYITRTPIDKQGGSTWDYLKKLAEETGLCDEEENNILSKGYNLIDLKRDNVPLSQFLGDKTTLKTHSKPKQIYFPFGCNASQKAAVEAALTNQVSIIQGPPGTGKTQTILNIIANLLLEDNSILVVSNNNSAVENVAEKLEREGLEFLVAQLGNSENKGEFIRKQIPYYPDMKRWELEEPSVIKRLAKEKLQIVSQMFDDQTELAKLKAEYNALITEKKYNDQFNIRIIKDGDWLKNKPSVKLMELLNVCQLMVEQSKKPSLWLSLKWSFILGFPTLSLLRKDLSGFIAVLENAYYEARKSEIEKDLDAITTRLHYNNLESSIKELTSSSLQLLKHKIAKRYVGGNRSVFTIKDLRLKAQKFLKEYPIVLSSTYKSNTNIGPDYVFDYVIMDEASQIDIKTGVLALSCAMNAVIVGDDKQLPNVVSQEEALALNAIKATYKVDNRYNAVTHSFLKSCLEIFKEAPMTLLREHYRCHPKIIEFCNQQFYDGELISMTTDSGEDNVLQVVRTVKGNHARGHFNQREIDVIIEEVLPKYIDKGSLGIITPYREQAQAINKILKQDIASTVHKYQGREHHRG
;
A
#
# COMPACT_ATOMS: atom_id res chain seq x y z
N MET A 1 -5.06 -10.34 57.61
CA MET A 1 -5.13 -11.18 56.44
C MET A 1 -4.21 -10.61 55.37
N ASP A 2 -3.38 -11.38 54.74
CA ASP A 2 -2.46 -10.87 53.72
C ASP A 2 -3.09 -10.90 52.32
N ALA A 3 -3.38 -9.69 51.85
CA ALA A 3 -4.04 -9.52 50.53
C ALA A 3 -3.16 -9.99 49.35
N ARG A 4 -1.84 -10.16 49.50
CA ARG A 4 -0.96 -10.76 48.49
C ARG A 4 -1.13 -12.25 48.33
N ARG A 5 -1.63 -12.93 49.37
CA ARG A 5 -1.76 -14.38 49.41
C ARG A 5 -3.17 -14.92 49.18
N CYS A 6 -4.16 -14.04 49.23
CA CYS A 6 -5.55 -14.46 49.06
C CYS A 6 -6.43 -13.37 48.45
N MET A 7 -7.56 -13.80 47.87
CA MET A 7 -8.60 -12.94 47.34
C MET A 7 -9.98 -13.46 47.75
N ILE A 8 -10.86 -12.58 48.21
CA ILE A 8 -12.23 -12.90 48.58
C ILE A 8 -13.18 -12.17 47.63
N VAL A 9 -14.06 -12.93 46.96
CA VAL A 9 -14.99 -12.39 45.98
C VAL A 9 -16.43 -12.76 46.37
N ASP A 10 -17.29 -11.76 46.50
CA ASP A 10 -18.76 -11.94 46.72
C ASP A 10 -19.47 -11.88 45.39
N LEU A 11 -19.95 -13.03 44.92
CA LEU A 11 -20.58 -13.19 43.60
C LEU A 11 -21.99 -12.62 43.50
N GLU A 12 -22.67 -12.29 44.62
CA GLU A 12 -23.99 -11.65 44.59
C GLU A 12 -23.93 -10.17 44.34
N LYS A 13 -22.76 -9.55 44.49
CA LYS A 13 -22.62 -8.14 44.20
C LYS A 13 -22.50 -7.91 42.69
N LYS A 14 -23.32 -6.99 42.17
CA LYS A 14 -23.42 -6.72 40.73
C LYS A 14 -22.33 -5.73 40.25
N ASP A 15 -21.80 -4.90 41.13
CA ASP A 15 -20.72 -3.97 40.83
C ASP A 15 -19.37 -4.67 40.95
N ASP A 16 -18.62 -4.74 39.87
CA ASP A 16 -17.32 -5.38 39.82
C ASP A 16 -16.35 -4.86 40.90
N LYS A 17 -16.39 -3.57 41.25
CA LYS A 17 -15.53 -2.99 42.31
C LYS A 17 -15.95 -3.42 43.71
N GLN A 18 -17.23 -3.64 43.95
CA GLN A 18 -17.77 -4.07 45.23
C GLN A 18 -17.67 -5.58 45.47
N MET A 19 -17.47 -6.36 44.39
CA MET A 19 -17.31 -7.83 44.50
C MET A 19 -16.06 -8.22 45.29
N PHE A 20 -14.99 -7.45 45.25
CA PHE A 20 -13.71 -7.76 45.90
C PHE A 20 -13.69 -7.20 47.31
N ILE A 21 -13.92 -8.06 48.29
CA ILE A 21 -14.07 -7.67 49.70
C ILE A 21 -12.83 -8.02 50.56
N THR A 22 -11.72 -8.48 49.97
CA THR A 22 -10.51 -8.94 50.68
C THR A 22 -10.01 -7.94 51.71
N GLU A 23 -9.95 -6.68 51.38
CA GLU A 23 -9.42 -5.61 52.25
C GLU A 23 -10.34 -5.25 53.42
N GLN A 24 -11.63 -5.56 53.27
CA GLN A 24 -12.64 -5.33 54.30
C GLN A 24 -12.65 -6.43 55.37
N VAL A 25 -12.06 -7.59 55.06
CA VAL A 25 -12.10 -8.79 55.91
C VAL A 25 -10.91 -8.81 56.85
N GLU A 26 -11.19 -8.99 58.15
CA GLU A 26 -10.20 -9.22 59.20
C GLU A 26 -9.78 -10.68 59.28
N SER A 27 -10.76 -11.59 59.32
CA SER A 27 -10.49 -13.04 59.37
C SER A 27 -11.57 -13.81 58.62
N ILE A 28 -11.19 -14.98 58.05
CA ILE A 28 -12.03 -15.97 57.40
C ILE A 28 -11.70 -17.36 57.90
N GLN A 29 -12.70 -18.13 58.24
CA GLN A 29 -12.56 -19.53 58.69
C GLN A 29 -13.66 -20.37 58.00
N GLN A 30 -13.38 -21.66 57.81
CA GLN A 30 -14.36 -22.58 57.30
C GLN A 30 -15.32 -22.97 58.40
N SER A 31 -16.63 -22.88 58.16
CA SER A 31 -17.69 -23.37 59.07
C SER A 31 -17.76 -24.89 59.05
N LYS A 32 -18.17 -25.48 60.18
CA LYS A 32 -18.45 -26.93 60.29
C LYS A 32 -19.55 -27.39 59.31
N SER A 33 -20.44 -26.46 58.88
CA SER A 33 -21.48 -26.70 57.87
C SER A 33 -21.03 -26.53 56.42
N GLY A 34 -19.71 -26.34 56.20
CA GLY A 34 -19.15 -26.23 54.86
C GLY A 34 -19.15 -24.84 54.21
N GLY A 35 -19.65 -23.80 54.91
CA GLY A 35 -19.60 -22.40 54.47
C GLY A 35 -18.38 -21.65 55.00
N TRP A 36 -18.42 -20.30 54.89
CA TRP A 36 -17.39 -19.39 55.38
C TRP A 36 -17.90 -18.56 56.53
N LEU A 37 -17.12 -18.43 57.62
CA LEU A 37 -17.33 -17.53 58.74
C LEU A 37 -16.38 -16.33 58.55
N ILE A 38 -16.93 -15.15 58.41
CA ILE A 38 -16.17 -13.91 58.12
C ILE A 38 -16.38 -12.91 59.24
N ARG A 39 -15.26 -12.32 59.69
CA ARG A 39 -15.23 -11.11 60.49
C ARG A 39 -14.74 -9.94 59.61
N PHE A 40 -15.55 -8.91 59.53
CA PHE A 40 -15.18 -7.68 58.85
C PHE A 40 -14.43 -6.73 59.78
N ARG A 41 -13.49 -5.95 59.27
CA ARG A 41 -12.75 -4.94 60.05
C ARG A 41 -13.67 -3.86 60.62
N SER A 42 -14.82 -3.60 60.01
CA SER A 42 -15.82 -2.62 60.39
C SER A 42 -16.83 -3.13 61.42
N SER A 43 -16.80 -4.44 61.77
CA SER A 43 -17.82 -5.03 62.66
C SER A 43 -17.23 -6.16 63.50
N PRO A 44 -17.48 -6.21 64.83
CA PRO A 44 -17.08 -7.32 65.69
C PRO A 44 -17.91 -8.61 65.45
N ARG A 45 -18.98 -8.52 64.67
CA ARG A 45 -19.86 -9.68 64.41
C ARG A 45 -19.26 -10.62 63.37
N ILE A 46 -19.54 -11.92 63.54
CA ILE A 46 -19.16 -12.96 62.58
C ILE A 46 -20.37 -13.22 61.69
N PHE A 47 -20.12 -13.16 60.35
CA PHE A 47 -21.15 -13.41 59.35
C PHE A 47 -20.86 -14.74 58.68
N GLN A 48 -21.93 -15.52 58.42
CA GLN A 48 -21.82 -16.80 57.73
C GLN A 48 -22.24 -16.65 56.26
N TYR A 49 -21.40 -17.18 55.36
CA TYR A 49 -21.63 -17.15 53.92
C TYR A 49 -21.56 -18.55 53.30
N ASN A 50 -22.41 -18.77 52.30
CA ASN A 50 -22.36 -20.01 51.52
C ASN A 50 -21.15 -20.00 50.57
N LYS A 51 -20.56 -21.18 50.33
CA LYS A 51 -19.47 -21.33 49.33
C LYS A 51 -19.90 -20.97 47.91
N ALA A 52 -21.18 -21.13 47.57
CA ALA A 52 -21.68 -20.72 46.24
C ALA A 52 -21.69 -19.20 46.05
N ARG A 53 -21.85 -18.42 47.14
CA ARG A 53 -21.87 -16.98 47.09
C ARG A 53 -20.43 -16.38 47.22
N LEU A 54 -19.63 -16.95 48.08
CA LEU A 54 -18.34 -16.35 48.45
C LEU A 54 -17.18 -17.26 48.05
N LEU A 55 -16.33 -16.74 47.18
CA LEU A 55 -15.10 -17.41 46.77
C LEU A 55 -13.94 -16.95 47.65
N TYR A 56 -13.23 -17.90 48.27
CA TYR A 56 -11.97 -17.68 48.96
C TYR A 56 -10.86 -18.34 48.17
N LEU A 57 -10.06 -17.49 47.49
CA LEU A 57 -8.98 -17.91 46.58
C LEU A 57 -7.65 -17.72 47.30
N THR A 58 -6.80 -18.73 47.27
CA THR A 58 -5.47 -18.72 47.88
C THR A 58 -4.43 -19.18 46.87
N GLN A 59 -3.15 -18.98 47.17
CA GLN A 59 -2.00 -19.38 46.35
C GLN A 59 -2.06 -18.79 44.92
N PRO A 60 -1.95 -17.45 44.79
CA PRO A 60 -1.91 -16.83 43.49
C PRO A 60 -0.62 -17.22 42.75
N GLU A 61 -0.73 -17.28 41.44
CA GLU A 61 0.38 -17.36 40.52
C GLU A 61 0.87 -15.95 40.16
N VAL A 62 2.20 -15.73 40.26
CA VAL A 62 2.79 -14.48 39.78
C VAL A 62 2.93 -14.55 38.26
N VAL A 63 2.32 -13.60 37.56
CA VAL A 63 2.37 -13.55 36.10
C VAL A 63 3.54 -12.66 35.68
N ASN A 64 4.51 -13.25 35.00
CA ASN A 64 5.63 -12.51 34.41
C ASN A 64 5.23 -11.89 33.06
N LEU A 65 5.56 -10.60 32.85
CA LEU A 65 5.30 -9.85 31.65
C LEU A 65 6.55 -9.62 30.76
N GLU A 66 7.67 -10.30 31.00
CA GLU A 66 8.93 -10.03 30.28
C GLU A 66 8.78 -9.98 28.75
N GLU A 67 7.87 -10.80 28.20
CA GLU A 67 7.57 -10.81 26.76
C GLU A 67 6.04 -10.70 26.47
N LYS A 68 5.26 -10.17 27.41
CA LYS A 68 3.80 -10.14 27.31
C LYS A 68 3.27 -8.74 27.55
N GLY A 69 2.24 -8.35 26.82
CA GLY A 69 1.47 -7.15 27.10
C GLY A 69 0.29 -7.45 28.04
N LEU A 70 0.05 -6.56 28.99
CA LEU A 70 -1.16 -6.55 29.80
C LEU A 70 -2.18 -5.59 29.22
N TYR A 71 -3.40 -6.07 29.00
CA TYR A 71 -4.54 -5.27 28.55
C TYR A 71 -5.69 -5.38 29.55
N ILE A 72 -6.24 -4.23 29.96
CA ILE A 72 -7.44 -4.13 30.78
C ILE A 72 -8.51 -3.42 29.97
N ASN A 73 -9.66 -4.05 29.77
CA ASN A 73 -10.75 -3.55 28.92
C ASN A 73 -10.22 -3.06 27.54
N ASN A 74 -9.31 -3.83 26.93
CA ASN A 74 -8.67 -3.56 25.64
C ASN A 74 -7.65 -2.38 25.63
N ILE A 75 -7.37 -1.77 26.78
CA ILE A 75 -6.36 -0.71 26.92
C ILE A 75 -5.08 -1.35 27.44
N ARG A 76 -3.96 -1.09 26.74
CA ARG A 76 -2.62 -1.55 27.17
C ARG A 76 -2.19 -0.83 28.43
N ILE A 77 -1.69 -1.58 29.40
CA ILE A 77 -1.19 -1.07 30.69
C ILE A 77 0.32 -1.26 30.76
N ALA A 78 1.07 -0.16 30.86
CA ALA A 78 2.54 -0.18 30.85
C ALA A 78 3.17 -0.12 32.27
N ASN A 79 2.50 0.54 33.23
CA ASN A 79 3.08 0.85 34.53
C ASN A 79 2.68 -0.16 35.62
N VAL A 80 3.06 -1.45 35.44
CA VAL A 80 2.71 -2.53 36.34
C VAL A 80 3.93 -3.02 37.09
N ALA A 81 3.81 -3.10 38.41
CA ALA A 81 4.85 -3.64 39.30
C ALA A 81 4.68 -5.14 39.55
N GLU A 82 3.43 -5.61 39.74
CA GLU A 82 3.14 -7.02 40.03
C GLU A 82 1.75 -7.42 39.52
N ILE A 83 1.62 -8.64 39.01
CA ILE A 83 0.35 -9.26 38.65
C ILE A 83 0.22 -10.58 39.35
N LEU A 84 -0.83 -10.73 40.15
CA LEU A 84 -1.19 -11.97 40.80
C LEU A 84 -2.45 -12.55 40.16
N ARG A 85 -2.37 -13.79 39.66
CA ARG A 85 -3.51 -14.53 39.10
C ARG A 85 -4.03 -15.53 40.14
N PHE A 86 -5.30 -15.40 40.45
CA PHE A 86 -6.05 -16.37 41.27
C PHE A 86 -6.98 -17.16 40.35
N SER A 87 -6.83 -18.47 40.30
CA SER A 87 -7.60 -19.34 39.41
C SER A 87 -8.56 -20.22 40.20
N MET A 88 -9.79 -20.34 39.75
CA MET A 88 -10.76 -21.29 40.27
C MET A 88 -11.61 -21.88 39.16
N ARG A 89 -11.51 -23.19 38.91
CA ARG A 89 -12.13 -23.91 37.81
C ARG A 89 -11.84 -23.27 36.45
N GLN A 90 -12.84 -22.63 35.82
CA GLN A 90 -12.72 -21.97 34.52
C GLN A 90 -12.64 -20.44 34.63
N SER A 91 -12.59 -19.87 35.83
CA SER A 91 -12.56 -18.43 36.06
C SER A 91 -11.25 -17.97 36.66
N ASN A 92 -10.69 -16.92 36.09
CA ASN A 92 -9.50 -16.26 36.60
C ASN A 92 -9.88 -14.90 37.21
N PHE A 93 -9.13 -14.51 38.24
CA PHE A 93 -9.23 -13.21 38.89
C PHE A 93 -7.82 -12.66 39.01
N TYR A 94 -7.65 -11.37 38.81
CA TYR A 94 -6.34 -10.73 38.83
C TYR A 94 -6.26 -9.63 39.89
N ARG A 95 -5.14 -9.56 40.57
CA ARG A 95 -4.73 -8.42 41.35
C ARG A 95 -3.53 -7.80 40.67
N ILE A 96 -3.66 -6.52 40.27
CA ILE A 96 -2.64 -5.78 39.56
C ILE A 96 -2.18 -4.66 40.46
N THR A 97 -0.88 -4.64 40.76
CA THR A 97 -0.22 -3.58 41.52
C THR A 97 0.58 -2.72 40.53
N TYR A 98 0.27 -1.44 40.51
CA TYR A 98 0.94 -0.46 39.64
C TYR A 98 2.22 0.06 40.28
N THR A 99 3.13 0.63 39.49
CA THR A 99 4.41 1.19 39.94
C THR A 99 4.27 2.35 40.95
N ASN A 100 3.13 3.01 40.93
CA ASN A 100 2.75 4.06 41.93
C ASN A 100 2.18 3.50 43.25
N GLY A 101 2.16 2.17 43.41
CA GLY A 101 1.63 1.50 44.58
C GLY A 101 0.10 1.29 44.61
N PHE A 102 -0.63 1.83 43.63
CA PHE A 102 -2.07 1.57 43.49
C PHE A 102 -2.31 0.12 43.17
N THR A 103 -3.37 -0.49 43.72
CA THR A 103 -3.73 -1.90 43.49
C THR A 103 -5.19 -1.98 43.03
N GLU A 104 -5.42 -2.74 41.97
CA GLU A 104 -6.75 -3.01 41.40
C GLU A 104 -7.03 -4.51 41.33
N ASN A 105 -8.28 -4.90 41.66
CA ASN A 105 -8.75 -6.29 41.52
C ASN A 105 -9.70 -6.37 40.34
N LEU A 106 -9.54 -7.37 39.45
CA LEU A 106 -10.25 -7.47 38.21
C LEU A 106 -10.73 -8.90 37.91
N LEU A 107 -11.87 -8.99 37.24
CA LEU A 107 -12.35 -10.25 36.67
C LEU A 107 -11.51 -10.64 35.45
N GLY A 108 -11.30 -11.95 35.27
CA GLY A 108 -10.52 -12.49 34.17
C GLY A 108 -10.98 -12.06 32.79
N LYS A 109 -12.29 -11.89 32.60
CA LYS A 109 -12.86 -11.42 31.31
C LYS A 109 -12.43 -9.99 30.93
N LYS A 110 -11.95 -9.19 31.88
CA LYS A 110 -11.45 -7.83 31.64
C LYS A 110 -9.93 -7.76 31.42
N VAL A 111 -9.22 -8.83 31.77
CA VAL A 111 -7.76 -8.89 31.72
C VAL A 111 -7.31 -9.82 30.62
N TYR A 112 -6.53 -9.28 29.70
CA TYR A 112 -5.93 -10.07 28.63
C TYR A 112 -4.41 -9.94 28.70
N ILE A 113 -3.72 -11.07 28.78
CA ILE A 113 -2.25 -11.15 28.81
C ILE A 113 -1.82 -11.99 27.63
N THR A 114 -1.13 -11.36 26.69
CA THR A 114 -0.68 -12.02 25.47
C THR A 114 0.78 -11.74 25.20
N ARG A 115 1.46 -12.66 24.51
CA ARG A 115 2.65 -12.33 23.74
C ARG A 115 2.20 -11.37 22.66
N THR A 116 2.39 -10.07 22.87
CA THR A 116 2.17 -9.12 21.82
C THR A 116 3.37 -9.15 20.90
N PRO A 117 3.16 -8.95 19.58
CA PRO A 117 4.24 -8.60 18.67
C PRO A 117 4.93 -7.27 19.08
N ILE A 118 4.31 -6.55 19.98
CA ILE A 118 4.83 -5.32 20.56
C ILE A 118 5.78 -5.72 21.70
N ASP A 119 6.98 -6.16 21.31
CA ASP A 119 8.12 -6.25 22.21
C ASP A 119 8.44 -4.87 22.83
N LYS A 120 9.50 -4.78 23.65
CA LYS A 120 9.88 -3.50 24.27
C LYS A 120 10.05 -2.35 23.27
N GLN A 121 10.47 -2.66 22.04
CA GLN A 121 10.69 -1.67 20.98
C GLN A 121 9.36 -1.29 20.31
N GLY A 122 8.51 -2.24 19.99
CA GLY A 122 7.18 -2.00 19.43
C GLY A 122 6.26 -1.26 20.39
N GLY A 123 6.39 -1.50 21.71
CA GLY A 123 5.69 -0.74 22.73
C GLY A 123 6.07 0.73 22.76
N SER A 124 7.35 1.05 22.63
CA SER A 124 7.82 2.43 22.54
C SER A 124 7.30 3.12 21.28
N THR A 125 7.28 2.41 20.14
CA THR A 125 6.73 2.94 18.88
C THR A 125 5.23 3.21 19.00
N TRP A 126 4.47 2.32 19.61
CA TRP A 126 3.04 2.52 19.85
C TRP A 126 2.76 3.73 20.73
N ASP A 127 3.49 3.84 21.87
CA ASP A 127 3.32 4.94 22.81
C ASP A 127 3.69 6.29 22.16
N TYR A 128 4.72 6.30 21.30
CA TYR A 128 5.07 7.45 20.47
C TYR A 128 3.94 7.85 19.52
N LEU A 129 3.40 6.91 18.75
CA LEU A 129 2.32 7.18 17.79
C LEU A 129 1.05 7.66 18.50
N LYS A 130 0.73 7.08 19.66
CA LYS A 130 -0.38 7.53 20.50
C LYS A 130 -0.15 8.96 21.01
N LYS A 131 1.06 9.27 21.45
CA LYS A 131 1.40 10.63 21.88
C LYS A 131 1.33 11.64 20.74
N LEU A 132 1.77 11.28 19.53
CA LEU A 132 1.57 12.10 18.34
C LEU A 132 0.08 12.39 18.10
N ALA A 133 -0.77 11.38 18.19
CA ALA A 133 -2.21 11.53 18.00
C ALA A 133 -2.85 12.43 19.08
N GLU A 134 -2.36 12.36 20.31
CA GLU A 134 -2.83 13.20 21.43
C GLU A 134 -2.44 14.67 21.27
N GLU A 135 -1.20 14.97 20.90
CA GLU A 135 -0.65 16.33 20.86
C GLU A 135 -0.94 17.08 19.55
N THR A 136 -1.01 16.35 18.43
CA THR A 136 -1.13 16.94 17.08
C THR A 136 -2.35 16.40 16.32
N GLY A 137 -3.32 15.82 17.02
CA GLY A 137 -4.55 15.30 16.43
C GLY A 137 -5.53 16.43 16.06
N LEU A 138 -6.37 16.18 15.06
CA LEU A 138 -7.47 17.06 14.72
C LEU A 138 -8.56 16.99 15.79
N CYS A 139 -9.07 18.16 16.19
CA CYS A 139 -10.22 18.28 17.08
C CYS A 139 -11.52 18.45 16.26
N ASP A 140 -12.61 17.94 16.81
CA ASP A 140 -13.97 18.22 16.32
C ASP A 140 -14.47 19.59 16.82
N GLU A 141 -15.69 19.96 16.42
CA GLU A 141 -16.30 21.25 16.83
C GLU A 141 -16.50 21.38 18.37
N GLU A 142 -16.46 20.25 19.09
CA GLU A 142 -16.55 20.19 20.54
C GLU A 142 -15.16 20.13 21.23
N GLU A 143 -14.09 20.45 20.50
CA GLU A 143 -12.68 20.37 20.95
C GLU A 143 -12.20 18.96 21.34
N ASN A 144 -12.92 17.91 20.94
CA ASN A 144 -12.48 16.56 21.20
C ASN A 144 -11.46 16.09 20.15
N ASN A 145 -10.33 15.59 20.59
CA ASN A 145 -9.33 15.00 19.70
C ASN A 145 -9.82 13.67 19.10
N ILE A 146 -10.13 13.70 17.79
CA ILE A 146 -10.68 12.55 17.04
C ILE A 146 -9.66 11.42 16.97
N LEU A 147 -8.38 11.73 16.73
CA LEU A 147 -7.34 10.73 16.60
C LEU A 147 -7.08 10.00 17.92
N SER A 148 -6.98 10.73 19.02
CA SER A 148 -6.79 10.14 20.36
C SER A 148 -7.92 9.18 20.70
N LYS A 149 -9.18 9.54 20.42
CA LYS A 149 -10.33 8.64 20.55
C LYS A 149 -10.15 7.38 19.68
N GLY A 150 -9.71 7.55 18.43
CA GLY A 150 -9.47 6.44 17.51
C GLY A 150 -8.41 5.47 18.03
N TYR A 151 -7.27 5.99 18.51
CA TYR A 151 -6.18 5.16 19.04
C TYR A 151 -6.60 4.35 20.29
N ASN A 152 -7.47 4.89 21.11
CA ASN A 152 -8.01 4.17 22.29
C ASN A 152 -8.94 3.00 21.91
N LEU A 153 -9.44 2.94 20.68
CA LEU A 153 -10.30 1.86 20.17
C LEU A 153 -9.49 0.75 19.47
N ILE A 154 -8.20 0.96 19.19
CA ILE A 154 -7.39 -0.05 18.47
C ILE A 154 -7.16 -1.29 19.32
N ASP A 155 -7.48 -2.45 18.78
CA ASP A 155 -7.18 -3.74 19.39
C ASP A 155 -5.78 -4.23 18.98
N LEU A 156 -4.82 -4.10 19.89
CA LEU A 156 -3.44 -4.54 19.70
C LEU A 156 -3.23 -6.05 19.94
N LYS A 157 -4.26 -6.80 20.28
CA LYS A 157 -4.17 -8.24 20.58
C LYS A 157 -4.01 -9.11 19.33
N ARG A 158 -4.26 -8.55 18.17
CA ARG A 158 -4.25 -9.32 16.91
C ARG A 158 -2.83 -9.49 16.42
N ASP A 159 -2.37 -10.73 16.44
CA ASP A 159 -1.11 -11.13 15.84
C ASP A 159 -1.26 -11.25 14.31
N ASN A 160 -0.14 -11.09 13.60
CA ASN A 160 -0.09 -11.29 12.15
C ASN A 160 -1.06 -10.41 11.32
N VAL A 161 -1.29 -9.18 11.76
CA VAL A 161 -1.98 -8.14 10.99
C VAL A 161 -0.97 -7.09 10.51
N PRO A 162 -1.27 -6.32 9.45
CA PRO A 162 -0.35 -5.29 8.95
C PRO A 162 0.10 -4.31 10.03
N LEU A 163 -0.78 -3.95 10.97
CA LEU A 163 -0.43 -3.07 12.09
C LEU A 163 0.65 -3.66 12.99
N SER A 164 0.56 -4.94 13.36
CA SER A 164 1.56 -5.56 14.24
C SER A 164 2.95 -5.55 13.62
N GLN A 165 3.02 -5.83 12.33
CA GLN A 165 4.27 -5.80 11.57
C GLN A 165 4.80 -4.38 11.39
N PHE A 166 3.92 -3.40 11.16
CA PHE A 166 4.31 -2.00 11.13
C PHE A 166 4.94 -1.55 12.46
N LEU A 167 4.47 -2.07 13.59
CA LEU A 167 4.97 -1.75 14.92
C LEU A 167 6.25 -2.53 15.30
N GLY A 168 6.78 -3.37 14.43
CA GLY A 168 8.05 -4.08 14.63
C GLY A 168 7.94 -5.56 14.96
N ASP A 169 6.78 -6.19 14.72
CA ASP A 169 6.63 -7.64 14.77
C ASP A 169 7.61 -8.30 13.78
N LYS A 170 8.36 -9.27 14.26
CA LYS A 170 9.32 -10.04 13.46
C LYS A 170 8.67 -11.17 12.65
N THR A 171 7.35 -11.31 12.70
CA THR A 171 6.66 -12.30 11.87
C THR A 171 6.73 -11.91 10.40
N THR A 172 6.97 -12.88 9.54
CA THR A 172 6.98 -12.67 8.09
C THR A 172 5.58 -12.32 7.58
N LEU A 173 5.53 -11.45 6.57
CA LEU A 173 4.28 -11.13 5.86
C LEU A 173 3.67 -12.41 5.29
N LYS A 174 2.36 -12.58 5.44
CA LYS A 174 1.66 -13.72 4.88
C LYS A 174 1.54 -13.58 3.38
N THR A 175 1.72 -14.70 2.69
CA THR A 175 1.35 -14.84 1.29
C THR A 175 0.04 -15.61 1.19
N HIS A 176 -0.82 -15.23 0.26
CA HIS A 176 -2.07 -15.91 -0.03
C HIS A 176 -1.90 -16.83 -1.24
N SER A 177 -2.69 -17.88 -1.30
CA SER A 177 -2.75 -18.71 -2.50
C SER A 177 -3.22 -17.88 -3.69
N LYS A 178 -2.54 -18.02 -4.83
CA LYS A 178 -2.94 -17.32 -6.05
C LYS A 178 -4.39 -17.67 -6.40
N PRO A 179 -5.26 -16.67 -6.65
CA PRO A 179 -6.62 -16.91 -7.11
C PRO A 179 -6.62 -17.79 -8.37
N LYS A 180 -7.61 -18.67 -8.49
CA LYS A 180 -7.72 -19.56 -9.69
C LYS A 180 -7.82 -18.76 -10.98
N GLN A 181 -8.37 -17.57 -10.91
CA GLN A 181 -8.50 -16.64 -12.02
C GLN A 181 -8.62 -15.21 -11.48
N ILE A 182 -7.98 -14.25 -12.14
CA ILE A 182 -8.05 -12.82 -11.84
C ILE A 182 -8.85 -12.15 -12.96
N TYR A 183 -9.65 -11.16 -12.60
CA TYR A 183 -10.58 -10.45 -13.49
C TYR A 183 -10.20 -8.98 -13.59
N PHE A 184 -10.39 -8.41 -14.77
CA PHE A 184 -10.04 -7.01 -15.07
C PHE A 184 -11.23 -6.23 -15.66
N PRO A 185 -12.33 -6.05 -14.90
CA PRO A 185 -13.54 -5.40 -15.40
C PRO A 185 -13.37 -3.91 -15.75
N PHE A 186 -12.26 -3.31 -15.37
CA PHE A 186 -11.94 -1.91 -15.67
C PHE A 186 -10.77 -1.76 -16.65
N GLY A 187 -10.37 -2.85 -17.34
CA GLY A 187 -9.20 -2.88 -18.21
C GLY A 187 -7.89 -2.94 -17.43
N CYS A 188 -6.79 -3.23 -18.13
CA CYS A 188 -5.47 -3.25 -17.50
C CYS A 188 -4.36 -3.05 -18.53
N ASN A 189 -3.18 -2.68 -18.04
CA ASN A 189 -1.90 -2.79 -18.71
C ASN A 189 -0.98 -3.76 -17.95
N ALA A 190 0.27 -3.90 -18.39
CA ALA A 190 1.20 -4.85 -17.81
C ALA A 190 1.50 -4.58 -16.33
N SER A 191 1.83 -3.33 -15.97
CA SER A 191 2.15 -2.97 -14.59
C SER A 191 0.93 -3.01 -13.67
N GLN A 192 -0.25 -2.60 -14.14
CA GLN A 192 -1.50 -2.69 -13.40
C GLN A 192 -1.88 -4.15 -13.12
N LYS A 193 -1.72 -5.05 -14.11
CA LYS A 193 -1.92 -6.50 -13.93
C LYS A 193 -1.04 -7.04 -12.81
N ALA A 194 0.26 -6.72 -12.85
CA ALA A 194 1.21 -7.14 -11.81
C ALA A 194 0.82 -6.61 -10.42
N ALA A 195 0.39 -5.34 -10.34
CA ALA A 195 -0.06 -4.72 -9.10
C ALA A 195 -1.30 -5.40 -8.50
N VAL A 196 -2.30 -5.75 -9.34
CA VAL A 196 -3.49 -6.49 -8.92
C VAL A 196 -3.11 -7.89 -8.43
N GLU A 197 -2.26 -8.61 -9.15
CA GLU A 197 -1.77 -9.93 -8.73
C GLU A 197 -1.04 -9.85 -7.37
N ALA A 198 -0.16 -8.88 -7.18
CA ALA A 198 0.54 -8.66 -5.93
C ALA A 198 -0.41 -8.36 -4.75
N ALA A 199 -1.41 -7.51 -4.97
CA ALA A 199 -2.41 -7.16 -3.96
C ALA A 199 -3.26 -8.37 -3.51
N LEU A 200 -3.58 -9.28 -4.42
CA LEU A 200 -4.40 -10.46 -4.11
C LEU A 200 -3.60 -11.63 -3.52
N THR A 201 -2.28 -11.65 -3.71
CA THR A 201 -1.43 -12.76 -3.26
C THR A 201 -0.59 -12.45 -2.02
N ASN A 202 -0.60 -11.21 -1.54
CA ASN A 202 0.18 -10.80 -0.38
C ASN A 202 -0.67 -10.04 0.64
N GLN A 203 -0.32 -10.20 1.90
CA GLN A 203 -1.00 -9.52 3.02
C GLN A 203 -0.81 -8.00 2.97
N VAL A 204 0.36 -7.55 2.55
CA VAL A 204 0.67 -6.14 2.29
C VAL A 204 1.24 -6.03 0.89
N SER A 205 0.77 -5.07 0.12
CA SER A 205 1.34 -4.70 -1.17
C SER A 205 1.44 -3.18 -1.30
N ILE A 206 2.49 -2.71 -1.95
CA ILE A 206 2.73 -1.28 -2.15
C ILE A 206 2.70 -1.01 -3.66
N ILE A 207 1.91 -0.03 -4.08
CA ILE A 207 1.77 0.37 -5.48
C ILE A 207 2.27 1.80 -5.62
N GLN A 208 3.39 1.96 -6.30
CA GLN A 208 3.91 3.26 -6.72
C GLN A 208 3.20 3.65 -8.02
N GLY A 209 2.40 4.70 -7.96
CA GLY A 209 1.59 5.15 -9.08
C GLY A 209 1.82 6.61 -9.44
N PRO A 210 2.77 6.91 -10.33
CA PRO A 210 2.92 8.26 -10.87
C PRO A 210 1.62 8.84 -11.42
N PRO A 211 1.51 10.18 -11.56
CA PRO A 211 0.31 10.79 -12.14
C PRO A 211 0.02 10.24 -13.53
N GLY A 212 -1.24 9.95 -13.84
CA GLY A 212 -1.64 9.47 -15.17
C GLY A 212 -1.33 8.01 -15.49
N THR A 213 -0.90 7.20 -14.52
CA THR A 213 -0.61 5.76 -14.72
C THR A 213 -1.77 4.83 -14.37
N GLY A 214 -2.93 5.38 -13.98
CA GLY A 214 -4.15 4.59 -13.75
C GLY A 214 -4.25 3.98 -12.36
N LYS A 215 -3.77 4.65 -11.29
CA LYS A 215 -3.95 4.23 -9.88
C LYS A 215 -5.39 3.81 -9.58
N THR A 216 -6.36 4.69 -9.86
CA THR A 216 -7.79 4.41 -9.61
C THR A 216 -8.30 3.18 -10.36
N GLN A 217 -7.86 2.97 -11.60
CA GLN A 217 -8.22 1.78 -12.40
C GLN A 217 -7.67 0.51 -11.76
N THR A 218 -6.44 0.54 -11.25
CA THR A 218 -5.84 -0.57 -10.51
C THR A 218 -6.61 -0.87 -9.23
N ILE A 219 -6.95 0.16 -8.44
CA ILE A 219 -7.78 0.05 -7.24
C ILE A 219 -9.12 -0.61 -7.54
N LEU A 220 -9.81 -0.18 -8.61
CA LEU A 220 -11.10 -0.75 -9.02
C LEU A 220 -11.01 -2.22 -9.42
N ASN A 221 -9.95 -2.64 -10.10
CA ASN A 221 -9.72 -4.04 -10.42
C ASN A 221 -9.43 -4.88 -9.15
N ILE A 222 -8.70 -4.32 -8.18
CA ILE A 222 -8.50 -4.98 -6.88
C ILE A 222 -9.85 -5.13 -6.17
N ILE A 223 -10.64 -4.06 -6.05
CA ILE A 223 -11.99 -4.08 -5.46
C ILE A 223 -12.87 -5.15 -6.13
N ALA A 224 -12.88 -5.20 -7.46
CA ALA A 224 -13.68 -6.17 -8.21
C ALA A 224 -13.33 -7.63 -7.87
N ASN A 225 -12.04 -7.95 -7.79
CA ASN A 225 -11.60 -9.29 -7.42
C ASN A 225 -11.90 -9.62 -5.95
N LEU A 226 -11.76 -8.66 -5.05
CA LEU A 226 -12.11 -8.83 -3.64
C LEU A 226 -13.62 -9.04 -3.44
N LEU A 227 -14.48 -8.34 -4.21
CA LEU A 227 -15.92 -8.56 -4.23
C LEU A 227 -16.28 -9.96 -4.72
N LEU A 228 -15.54 -10.49 -5.70
CA LEU A 228 -15.72 -11.86 -6.20
C LEU A 228 -15.38 -12.92 -5.14
N GLU A 229 -14.56 -12.60 -4.15
CA GLU A 229 -14.23 -13.47 -3.01
C GLU A 229 -15.00 -13.12 -1.73
N ASP A 230 -16.08 -12.30 -1.86
CA ASP A 230 -16.96 -11.88 -0.77
C ASP A 230 -16.28 -11.10 0.37
N ASN A 231 -15.14 -10.47 0.08
CA ASN A 231 -14.37 -9.69 1.05
C ASN A 231 -15.02 -8.32 1.34
N SER A 232 -14.85 -7.84 2.56
CA SER A 232 -15.16 -6.48 3.00
C SER A 232 -13.97 -5.56 2.77
N ILE A 233 -14.24 -4.37 2.21
CA ILE A 233 -13.20 -3.47 1.70
C ILE A 233 -13.39 -2.08 2.30
N LEU A 234 -12.33 -1.55 2.89
CA LEU A 234 -12.24 -0.17 3.33
C LEU A 234 -11.31 0.59 2.38
N VAL A 235 -11.82 1.60 1.69
CA VAL A 235 -10.99 2.50 0.88
C VAL A 235 -10.85 3.82 1.60
N VAL A 236 -9.62 4.27 1.82
CA VAL A 236 -9.33 5.52 2.52
C VAL A 236 -8.38 6.41 1.75
N SER A 237 -8.60 7.71 1.84
CA SER A 237 -7.69 8.75 1.39
C SER A 237 -7.85 10.01 2.25
N ASN A 238 -6.81 10.84 2.31
CA ASN A 238 -6.91 12.19 2.88
C ASN A 238 -7.55 13.18 1.89
N ASN A 239 -7.59 12.81 0.61
CA ASN A 239 -8.21 13.61 -0.44
C ASN A 239 -9.60 13.06 -0.78
N ASN A 240 -10.66 13.86 -0.52
CA ASN A 240 -12.03 13.46 -0.81
C ASN A 240 -12.23 13.16 -2.30
N SER A 241 -11.60 13.92 -3.21
CA SER A 241 -11.72 13.69 -4.65
C SER A 241 -11.19 12.31 -5.10
N ALA A 242 -10.20 11.77 -4.44
CA ALA A 242 -9.68 10.43 -4.75
C ALA A 242 -10.72 9.35 -4.42
N VAL A 243 -11.40 9.48 -3.29
CA VAL A 243 -12.46 8.56 -2.85
C VAL A 243 -13.72 8.73 -3.73
N GLU A 244 -14.07 9.96 -4.09
CA GLU A 244 -15.18 10.28 -4.98
C GLU A 244 -14.97 9.67 -6.39
N ASN A 245 -13.76 9.76 -6.93
CA ASN A 245 -13.41 9.13 -8.22
C ASN A 245 -13.64 7.60 -8.23
N VAL A 246 -13.38 6.92 -7.12
CA VAL A 246 -13.69 5.48 -7.00
C VAL A 246 -15.20 5.27 -7.01
N ALA A 247 -15.96 6.08 -6.25
CA ALA A 247 -17.42 6.00 -6.20
C ALA A 247 -18.05 6.24 -7.57
N GLU A 248 -17.68 7.32 -8.27
CA GLU A 248 -18.20 7.66 -9.59
C GLU A 248 -17.96 6.57 -10.64
N LYS A 249 -16.77 5.96 -10.62
CA LYS A 249 -16.46 4.87 -11.56
C LYS A 249 -17.25 3.61 -11.27
N LEU A 250 -17.54 3.30 -9.99
CA LEU A 250 -18.42 2.20 -9.61
C LEU A 250 -19.88 2.52 -9.99
N GLU A 251 -20.33 3.78 -9.84
CA GLU A 251 -21.66 4.24 -10.24
C GLU A 251 -21.89 4.11 -11.74
N ARG A 252 -20.91 4.48 -12.58
CA ARG A 252 -20.99 4.29 -14.05
C ARG A 252 -21.25 2.84 -14.46
N GLU A 253 -20.83 1.89 -13.63
CA GLU A 253 -21.09 0.47 -13.86
C GLU A 253 -22.36 -0.04 -13.14
N GLY A 254 -23.10 0.83 -12.43
CA GLY A 254 -24.30 0.48 -11.67
C GLY A 254 -24.01 -0.27 -10.39
N LEU A 255 -22.80 -0.10 -9.82
CA LEU A 255 -22.33 -0.78 -8.61
C LEU A 255 -22.39 0.11 -7.36
N GLU A 256 -22.93 1.32 -7.45
CA GLU A 256 -23.04 2.31 -6.37
C GLU A 256 -23.79 1.77 -5.15
N PHE A 257 -24.74 0.87 -5.36
CA PHE A 257 -25.54 0.29 -4.27
C PHE A 257 -24.68 -0.60 -3.32
N LEU A 258 -23.48 -1.00 -3.73
CA LEU A 258 -22.53 -1.76 -2.88
C LEU A 258 -21.64 -0.84 -2.03
N VAL A 259 -21.74 0.47 -2.21
CA VAL A 259 -20.83 1.46 -1.64
C VAL A 259 -21.48 2.20 -0.48
N ALA A 260 -20.79 2.31 0.64
CA ALA A 260 -21.15 3.17 1.76
C ALA A 260 -20.13 4.29 1.92
N GLN A 261 -20.53 5.53 1.66
CA GLN A 261 -19.70 6.72 1.86
C GLN A 261 -19.84 7.22 3.30
N LEU A 262 -18.82 6.98 4.14
CA LEU A 262 -18.85 7.26 5.58
C LEU A 262 -17.75 8.24 6.04
N GLY A 263 -17.12 8.96 5.12
CA GLY A 263 -15.90 9.73 5.33
C GLY A 263 -15.98 10.86 6.38
N ASN A 264 -17.13 11.53 6.49
CA ASN A 264 -17.39 12.54 7.51
C ASN A 264 -18.79 12.36 8.12
N SER A 265 -19.15 13.19 9.10
CA SER A 265 -20.44 13.07 9.79
C SER A 265 -21.62 13.42 8.85
N GLU A 266 -21.41 14.36 7.93
CA GLU A 266 -22.40 14.79 6.96
C GLU A 266 -22.64 13.67 5.92
N ASN A 267 -21.60 13.15 5.30
CA ASN A 267 -21.66 12.02 4.35
C ASN A 267 -22.33 10.80 4.99
N LYS A 268 -21.99 10.51 6.25
CA LYS A 268 -22.59 9.41 7.02
C LYS A 268 -24.08 9.62 7.24
N GLY A 269 -24.49 10.84 7.59
CA GLY A 269 -25.89 11.20 7.75
C GLY A 269 -26.66 11.15 6.43
N GLU A 270 -26.05 11.63 5.36
CA GLU A 270 -26.61 11.60 4.02
C GLU A 270 -26.77 10.17 3.49
N PHE A 271 -25.72 9.33 3.65
CA PHE A 271 -25.79 7.92 3.31
C PHE A 271 -26.96 7.22 4.03
N ILE A 272 -27.11 7.42 5.34
CA ILE A 272 -28.22 6.82 6.11
C ILE A 272 -29.59 7.25 5.61
N ARG A 273 -29.75 8.52 5.20
CA ARG A 273 -31.02 9.06 4.66
C ARG A 273 -31.35 8.56 3.26
N LYS A 274 -30.32 8.33 2.42
CA LYS A 274 -30.46 7.93 1.02
C LYS A 274 -30.60 6.43 0.80
N GLN A 275 -30.56 5.60 1.84
CA GLN A 275 -30.70 4.16 1.71
C GLN A 275 -32.06 3.79 1.10
N ILE A 276 -32.04 2.84 0.15
CA ILE A 276 -33.21 2.35 -0.55
C ILE A 276 -33.47 0.90 -0.10
N PRO A 277 -34.74 0.54 0.26
CA PRO A 277 -35.06 -0.81 0.78
C PRO A 277 -35.22 -1.89 -0.31
N TYR A 278 -34.75 -1.63 -1.51
CA TYR A 278 -34.77 -2.55 -2.64
C TYR A 278 -33.45 -2.51 -3.41
N TYR A 279 -33.15 -3.59 -4.11
CA TYR A 279 -32.01 -3.67 -5.01
C TYR A 279 -32.36 -3.12 -6.40
N PRO A 280 -31.37 -2.64 -7.19
CA PRO A 280 -31.58 -2.29 -8.58
C PRO A 280 -32.02 -3.54 -9.39
N ASP A 281 -32.63 -3.31 -10.56
CA ASP A 281 -32.96 -4.42 -11.46
C ASP A 281 -31.69 -5.01 -12.08
N MET A 282 -31.34 -6.21 -11.61
CA MET A 282 -30.13 -6.93 -12.02
C MET A 282 -30.46 -8.11 -12.97
N LYS A 283 -31.68 -8.25 -13.46
CA LYS A 283 -32.05 -9.38 -14.33
C LYS A 283 -31.17 -9.48 -15.57
N ARG A 284 -30.77 -8.33 -16.13
CA ARG A 284 -29.87 -8.27 -17.30
C ARG A 284 -28.43 -8.67 -16.99
N TRP A 285 -28.07 -8.81 -15.72
CA TRP A 285 -26.74 -9.23 -15.29
C TRP A 285 -26.63 -10.76 -15.14
N GLU A 286 -27.75 -11.46 -15.17
CA GLU A 286 -27.76 -12.91 -15.13
C GLU A 286 -27.29 -13.47 -16.48
N LEU A 287 -26.29 -14.33 -16.43
CA LEU A 287 -25.75 -15.03 -17.60
C LEU A 287 -26.42 -16.40 -17.71
N GLU A 288 -26.84 -16.76 -18.92
CA GLU A 288 -27.36 -18.10 -19.21
C GLU A 288 -26.25 -19.14 -19.06
N GLU A 289 -25.07 -18.86 -19.61
CA GLU A 289 -23.91 -19.76 -19.60
C GLU A 289 -22.65 -19.10 -18.97
N PRO A 290 -22.57 -18.94 -17.62
CA PRO A 290 -21.43 -18.30 -16.97
C PRO A 290 -20.10 -19.01 -17.21
N SER A 291 -20.13 -20.34 -17.44
CA SER A 291 -18.97 -21.17 -17.72
C SER A 291 -18.26 -20.79 -19.03
N VAL A 292 -19.03 -20.43 -20.06
CA VAL A 292 -18.52 -20.00 -21.35
C VAL A 292 -17.80 -18.66 -21.22
N ILE A 293 -18.45 -17.69 -20.55
CA ILE A 293 -17.85 -16.36 -20.32
C ILE A 293 -16.59 -16.47 -19.44
N LYS A 294 -16.61 -17.36 -18.43
CA LYS A 294 -15.43 -17.63 -17.59
C LYS A 294 -14.25 -18.20 -18.40
N ARG A 295 -14.53 -19.11 -19.32
CA ARG A 295 -13.51 -19.67 -20.20
C ARG A 295 -12.95 -18.59 -21.12
N LEU A 296 -13.83 -17.78 -21.73
CA LEU A 296 -13.44 -16.66 -22.60
C LEU A 296 -12.53 -15.67 -21.83
N ALA A 297 -12.94 -15.23 -20.64
CA ALA A 297 -12.13 -14.34 -19.82
C ALA A 297 -10.76 -14.93 -19.48
N LYS A 298 -10.68 -16.25 -19.23
CA LYS A 298 -9.41 -16.94 -18.98
C LYS A 298 -8.52 -16.98 -20.21
N GLU A 299 -9.06 -17.33 -21.38
CA GLU A 299 -8.33 -17.33 -22.66
C GLU A 299 -7.81 -15.94 -22.99
N LYS A 300 -8.67 -14.91 -22.88
CA LYS A 300 -8.25 -13.53 -23.16
C LYS A 300 -7.21 -13.03 -22.18
N LEU A 301 -7.28 -13.39 -20.90
CA LEU A 301 -6.23 -13.07 -19.93
C LEU A 301 -4.88 -13.72 -20.29
N GLN A 302 -4.88 -14.96 -20.79
CA GLN A 302 -3.67 -15.63 -21.25
C GLN A 302 -3.06 -14.92 -22.46
N ILE A 303 -3.89 -14.61 -23.47
CA ILE A 303 -3.45 -13.87 -24.67
C ILE A 303 -2.88 -12.49 -24.28
N VAL A 304 -3.62 -11.71 -23.50
CA VAL A 304 -3.18 -10.37 -23.06
C VAL A 304 -1.89 -10.46 -22.24
N SER A 305 -1.76 -11.46 -21.37
CA SER A 305 -0.53 -11.66 -20.58
C SER A 305 0.65 -11.95 -21.47
N GLN A 306 0.50 -12.86 -22.45
CA GLN A 306 1.56 -13.18 -23.41
C GLN A 306 1.97 -11.95 -24.22
N MET A 307 0.99 -11.15 -24.64
CA MET A 307 1.28 -9.90 -25.38
C MET A 307 2.03 -8.87 -24.54
N PHE A 308 1.75 -8.76 -23.24
CA PHE A 308 2.52 -7.89 -22.35
C PHE A 308 3.96 -8.39 -22.18
N ASP A 309 4.15 -9.71 -22.06
CA ASP A 309 5.48 -10.31 -22.00
C ASP A 309 6.23 -10.08 -23.32
N ASP A 310 5.57 -10.29 -24.46
CA ASP A 310 6.11 -10.03 -25.79
C ASP A 310 6.48 -8.54 -25.99
N GLN A 311 5.66 -7.60 -25.53
CA GLN A 311 6.00 -6.16 -25.58
C GLN A 311 7.22 -5.81 -24.72
N THR A 312 7.32 -6.41 -23.54
CA THR A 312 8.47 -6.21 -22.64
C THR A 312 9.74 -6.76 -23.27
N GLU A 313 9.67 -7.96 -23.87
CA GLU A 313 10.81 -8.59 -24.53
C GLU A 313 11.21 -7.81 -25.79
N LEU A 314 10.23 -7.34 -26.58
CA LEU A 314 10.47 -6.49 -27.74
C LEU A 314 11.26 -5.22 -27.36
N ALA A 315 10.88 -4.57 -26.25
CA ALA A 315 11.56 -3.36 -25.76
C ALA A 315 13.01 -3.68 -25.35
N LYS A 316 13.24 -4.78 -24.63
CA LYS A 316 14.58 -5.23 -24.23
C LYS A 316 15.46 -5.54 -25.45
N LEU A 317 14.94 -6.31 -26.39
CA LEU A 317 15.67 -6.68 -27.62
C LEU A 317 16.00 -5.45 -28.48
N LYS A 318 15.10 -4.47 -28.59
CA LYS A 318 15.37 -3.19 -29.26
C LYS A 318 16.49 -2.41 -28.57
N ALA A 319 16.49 -2.34 -27.25
CA ALA A 319 17.54 -1.68 -26.50
C ALA A 319 18.90 -2.38 -26.68
N GLU A 320 18.92 -3.72 -26.59
CA GLU A 320 20.10 -4.55 -26.85
C GLU A 320 20.61 -4.37 -28.28
N TYR A 321 19.70 -4.37 -29.27
CA TYR A 321 20.05 -4.14 -30.67
C TYR A 321 20.74 -2.79 -30.88
N ASN A 322 20.20 -1.72 -30.31
CA ASN A 322 20.77 -0.38 -30.42
C ASN A 322 22.16 -0.29 -29.74
N ALA A 323 22.32 -0.89 -28.58
CA ALA A 323 23.60 -0.98 -27.89
C ALA A 323 24.62 -1.75 -28.73
N LEU A 324 24.22 -2.93 -29.25
CA LEU A 324 25.06 -3.78 -30.09
C LEU A 324 25.53 -3.05 -31.38
N ILE A 325 24.63 -2.34 -32.05
CA ILE A 325 24.98 -1.55 -33.26
C ILE A 325 25.97 -0.42 -32.90
N THR A 326 25.78 0.21 -31.74
CA THR A 326 26.67 1.29 -31.26
C THR A 326 28.06 0.73 -30.96
N GLU A 327 28.15 -0.37 -30.22
CA GLU A 327 29.42 -1.04 -29.90
C GLU A 327 30.13 -1.55 -31.17
N LYS A 328 29.37 -2.17 -32.08
CA LYS A 328 29.91 -2.61 -33.35
C LYS A 328 30.53 -1.45 -34.15
N LYS A 329 29.84 -0.31 -34.23
CA LYS A 329 30.33 0.88 -34.93
C LYS A 329 31.66 1.38 -34.34
N TYR A 330 31.83 1.33 -33.03
CA TYR A 330 33.12 1.64 -32.40
C TYR A 330 34.18 0.61 -32.72
N ASN A 331 33.85 -0.67 -32.64
CA ASN A 331 34.78 -1.76 -32.96
C ASN A 331 35.27 -1.68 -34.41
N ASP A 332 34.38 -1.43 -35.37
CA ASP A 332 34.70 -1.28 -36.80
C ASP A 332 35.69 -0.13 -37.10
N GLN A 333 35.64 0.97 -36.28
CA GLN A 333 36.58 2.08 -36.41
C GLN A 333 38.01 1.68 -36.05
N PHE A 334 38.21 0.77 -35.12
CA PHE A 334 39.52 0.33 -34.65
C PHE A 334 40.09 -0.87 -35.42
N ASN A 335 39.25 -1.71 -36.07
CA ASN A 335 39.61 -2.98 -36.65
C ASN A 335 39.59 -3.04 -38.19
N ILE A 336 39.80 -1.91 -38.90
CA ILE A 336 39.63 -1.72 -40.36
C ILE A 336 40.41 -2.71 -41.25
N ARG A 337 41.40 -3.48 -40.75
CA ARG A 337 42.32 -4.28 -41.58
C ARG A 337 42.06 -5.83 -41.60
N ILE A 338 41.17 -6.40 -40.81
CA ILE A 338 41.19 -7.86 -40.54
C ILE A 338 39.91 -8.63 -40.99
N ILE A 339 38.96 -7.99 -41.67
CA ILE A 339 37.59 -8.51 -41.84
C ILE A 339 37.42 -9.63 -42.92
N LYS A 340 38.47 -10.06 -43.62
CA LYS A 340 38.29 -11.00 -44.75
C LYS A 340 38.20 -12.51 -44.41
N ASP A 341 38.53 -12.94 -43.18
CA ASP A 341 38.72 -14.36 -42.88
C ASP A 341 37.72 -15.00 -41.88
N GLY A 342 36.49 -14.49 -41.74
CA GLY A 342 35.51 -14.98 -40.75
C GLY A 342 34.30 -15.73 -41.27
N ASP A 343 34.21 -16.02 -42.58
CA ASP A 343 33.00 -16.56 -43.22
C ASP A 343 32.50 -17.91 -42.65
N TRP A 344 33.39 -18.77 -42.15
CA TRP A 344 33.01 -20.04 -41.52
C TRP A 344 32.37 -19.89 -40.13
N LEU A 345 32.49 -18.72 -39.49
CA LEU A 345 31.84 -18.38 -38.21
C LEU A 345 30.43 -17.85 -38.43
N LYS A 346 30.06 -17.47 -39.65
CA LYS A 346 28.69 -17.13 -40.00
C LYS A 346 27.77 -18.29 -39.61
N ASN A 347 26.65 -18.02 -39.02
CA ASN A 347 25.68 -19.00 -38.51
C ASN A 347 26.12 -19.83 -37.29
N LYS A 348 27.20 -19.46 -36.61
CA LYS A 348 27.53 -20.04 -35.30
C LYS A 348 26.77 -19.29 -34.21
N PRO A 349 26.30 -19.99 -33.15
CA PRO A 349 25.58 -19.30 -32.04
C PRO A 349 26.45 -18.25 -31.37
N SER A 350 25.88 -17.04 -31.14
CA SER A 350 26.61 -15.91 -30.50
C SER A 350 27.18 -16.29 -29.14
N VAL A 351 26.47 -17.09 -28.35
CA VAL A 351 26.92 -17.61 -27.05
C VAL A 351 28.25 -18.37 -27.17
N LYS A 352 28.42 -19.21 -28.22
CA LYS A 352 29.66 -19.98 -28.42
C LYS A 352 30.83 -19.11 -28.85
N LEU A 353 30.53 -18.08 -29.64
CA LEU A 353 31.54 -17.10 -30.05
C LEU A 353 32.00 -16.26 -28.83
N MET A 354 31.08 -15.86 -27.98
CA MET A 354 31.40 -15.09 -26.76
C MET A 354 32.17 -15.95 -25.73
N GLU A 355 31.81 -17.24 -25.56
CA GLU A 355 32.56 -18.16 -24.71
C GLU A 355 34.04 -18.24 -25.14
N LEU A 356 34.32 -18.41 -26.44
CA LEU A 356 35.69 -18.48 -26.97
C LEU A 356 36.38 -17.12 -26.87
N LEU A 357 35.69 -16.04 -27.19
CA LEU A 357 36.21 -14.67 -27.08
C LEU A 357 36.73 -14.38 -25.67
N ASN A 358 35.92 -14.64 -24.65
CA ASN A 358 36.32 -14.50 -23.25
C ASN A 358 37.57 -15.33 -22.90
N VAL A 359 37.62 -16.59 -23.38
CA VAL A 359 38.80 -17.43 -23.18
C VAL A 359 40.04 -16.83 -23.82
N CYS A 360 39.93 -16.32 -25.06
CA CYS A 360 41.03 -15.70 -25.77
C CYS A 360 41.51 -14.40 -25.10
N GLN A 361 40.60 -13.56 -24.65
CA GLN A 361 40.92 -12.32 -23.95
C GLN A 361 41.68 -12.62 -22.63
N LEU A 362 41.17 -13.57 -21.83
CA LEU A 362 41.86 -14.00 -20.59
C LEU A 362 43.26 -14.57 -20.87
N MET A 363 43.46 -15.26 -22.00
CA MET A 363 44.80 -15.76 -22.39
C MET A 363 45.75 -14.63 -22.73
N VAL A 364 45.27 -13.60 -23.42
CA VAL A 364 46.10 -12.42 -23.75
C VAL A 364 46.48 -11.70 -22.44
N GLU A 365 45.53 -11.45 -21.55
CA GLU A 365 45.78 -10.81 -20.26
C GLU A 365 46.80 -11.59 -19.42
N GLN A 366 46.73 -12.91 -19.41
CA GLN A 366 47.65 -13.78 -18.66
C GLN A 366 48.94 -14.13 -19.43
N SER A 367 49.14 -13.58 -20.62
CA SER A 367 50.27 -13.92 -21.54
C SER A 367 50.44 -15.43 -21.75
N LYS A 368 49.31 -16.18 -21.77
CA LYS A 368 49.32 -17.63 -21.96
C LYS A 368 49.04 -18.02 -23.41
N LYS A 369 49.73 -19.06 -23.91
CA LYS A 369 49.46 -19.62 -25.23
C LYS A 369 48.34 -20.68 -25.16
N PRO A 370 47.47 -20.78 -26.17
CA PRO A 370 46.44 -21.79 -26.24
C PRO A 370 46.99 -23.21 -26.25
N SER A 371 46.43 -24.10 -25.39
CA SER A 371 46.83 -25.51 -25.40
C SER A 371 46.31 -26.23 -26.66
N LEU A 372 47.00 -27.32 -27.06
CA LEU A 372 46.56 -28.15 -28.20
C LEU A 372 45.15 -28.68 -28.01
N TRP A 373 44.82 -29.15 -26.80
CA TRP A 373 43.50 -29.69 -26.49
C TRP A 373 42.38 -28.63 -26.57
N LEU A 374 42.64 -27.44 -26.10
CA LEU A 374 41.71 -26.31 -26.20
C LEU A 374 41.45 -25.94 -27.66
N SER A 375 42.53 -25.86 -28.45
CA SER A 375 42.44 -25.52 -29.87
C SER A 375 41.68 -26.57 -30.67
N LEU A 376 41.86 -27.86 -30.36
CA LEU A 376 41.11 -28.96 -30.95
C LEU A 376 39.63 -28.93 -30.56
N LYS A 377 39.32 -28.69 -29.27
CA LYS A 377 37.95 -28.57 -28.80
C LYS A 377 37.18 -27.50 -29.58
N TRP A 378 37.73 -26.32 -29.68
CA TRP A 378 37.08 -25.21 -30.37
C TRP A 378 37.02 -25.34 -31.87
N SER A 379 38.03 -26.01 -32.49
CA SER A 379 38.00 -26.36 -33.90
C SER A 379 36.88 -27.36 -34.24
N PHE A 380 36.57 -28.27 -33.32
CA PHE A 380 35.43 -29.16 -33.47
C PHE A 380 34.08 -28.43 -33.37
N ILE A 381 34.00 -27.42 -32.50
CA ILE A 381 32.75 -26.65 -32.28
C ILE A 381 32.53 -25.61 -33.38
N LEU A 382 33.55 -24.85 -33.74
CA LEU A 382 33.43 -23.70 -34.65
C LEU A 382 33.93 -23.97 -36.07
N GLY A 383 34.78 -24.96 -36.25
CA GLY A 383 35.36 -25.33 -37.56
C GLY A 383 36.89 -25.36 -37.57
N PHE A 384 37.46 -26.11 -38.47
CA PHE A 384 38.91 -26.37 -38.57
C PHE A 384 39.81 -25.11 -38.70
N PRO A 385 39.42 -24.02 -39.37
CA PRO A 385 40.25 -22.80 -39.41
C PRO A 385 40.60 -22.24 -38.06
N THR A 386 39.75 -22.47 -37.03
CA THR A 386 39.96 -22.03 -35.63
C THR A 386 41.30 -22.55 -35.05
N LEU A 387 41.70 -23.80 -35.39
CA LEU A 387 42.94 -24.41 -34.91
C LEU A 387 44.19 -23.59 -35.33
N SER A 388 44.21 -23.19 -36.60
CA SER A 388 45.32 -22.43 -37.17
C SER A 388 45.41 -21.03 -36.62
N LEU A 389 44.30 -20.33 -36.54
CA LEU A 389 44.23 -18.94 -36.13
C LEU A 389 44.49 -18.75 -34.60
N LEU A 390 43.92 -19.59 -33.75
CA LEU A 390 44.19 -19.60 -32.31
C LEU A 390 45.70 -19.71 -31.98
N ARG A 391 46.47 -20.41 -32.82
CA ARG A 391 47.89 -20.67 -32.55
C ARG A 391 48.84 -19.71 -33.26
N LYS A 392 48.46 -19.12 -34.40
CA LYS A 392 49.31 -18.23 -35.19
C LYS A 392 49.19 -16.77 -34.84
N ASP A 393 47.97 -16.28 -34.65
CA ASP A 393 47.68 -14.87 -34.38
C ASP A 393 46.43 -14.77 -33.45
N LEU A 394 46.66 -14.81 -32.16
CA LEU A 394 45.58 -14.76 -31.15
C LEU A 394 44.90 -13.39 -31.15
N SER A 395 45.64 -12.30 -31.33
CA SER A 395 45.07 -10.93 -31.33
C SER A 395 44.22 -10.66 -32.58
N GLY A 396 44.70 -11.09 -33.75
CA GLY A 396 43.94 -11.01 -35.00
C GLY A 396 42.67 -11.91 -34.94
N PHE A 397 42.78 -13.09 -34.30
CA PHE A 397 41.66 -14.00 -34.13
C PHE A 397 40.59 -13.42 -33.18
N ILE A 398 40.94 -12.70 -32.11
CA ILE A 398 40.02 -11.99 -31.26
C ILE A 398 39.17 -11.01 -32.08
N ALA A 399 39.79 -10.19 -32.93
CA ALA A 399 39.05 -9.23 -33.77
C ALA A 399 38.07 -9.93 -34.74
N VAL A 400 38.46 -11.10 -35.31
CA VAL A 400 37.56 -11.93 -36.16
C VAL A 400 36.40 -12.48 -35.35
N LEU A 401 36.67 -12.96 -34.13
CA LEU A 401 35.61 -13.44 -33.22
C LEU A 401 34.65 -12.36 -32.77
N GLU A 402 35.16 -11.20 -32.43
CA GLU A 402 34.34 -10.02 -32.05
C GLU A 402 33.37 -9.65 -33.18
N ASN A 403 33.90 -9.50 -34.41
CA ASN A 403 33.05 -9.20 -35.57
C ASN A 403 32.02 -10.32 -35.82
N ALA A 404 32.44 -11.58 -35.75
CA ALA A 404 31.53 -12.71 -35.92
C ALA A 404 30.46 -12.75 -34.82
N TYR A 405 30.80 -12.42 -33.58
CA TYR A 405 29.87 -12.30 -32.48
C TYR A 405 28.82 -11.23 -32.75
N TYR A 406 29.25 -10.01 -33.12
CA TYR A 406 28.33 -8.92 -33.40
C TYR A 406 27.35 -9.27 -34.54
N GLU A 407 27.82 -9.89 -35.62
CA GLU A 407 26.96 -10.30 -36.73
C GLU A 407 26.01 -11.44 -36.34
N ALA A 408 26.49 -12.44 -35.59
CA ALA A 408 25.65 -13.54 -35.11
C ALA A 408 24.58 -13.04 -34.15
N ARG A 409 24.95 -12.22 -33.14
CA ARG A 409 24.02 -11.67 -32.16
C ARG A 409 23.00 -10.77 -32.82
N LYS A 410 23.42 -9.90 -33.73
CA LYS A 410 22.54 -9.07 -34.54
C LYS A 410 21.47 -9.88 -35.24
N SER A 411 21.91 -10.93 -35.97
CA SER A 411 20.98 -11.80 -36.70
C SER A 411 20.02 -12.57 -35.79
N GLU A 412 20.47 -13.01 -34.62
CA GLU A 412 19.63 -13.65 -33.61
C GLU A 412 18.55 -12.64 -33.10
N ILE A 413 18.97 -11.43 -32.71
CA ILE A 413 18.05 -10.39 -32.25
C ILE A 413 17.05 -9.99 -33.33
N GLU A 414 17.49 -9.84 -34.60
CA GLU A 414 16.60 -9.51 -35.70
C GLU A 414 15.53 -10.59 -35.92
N LYS A 415 15.88 -11.87 -35.82
CA LYS A 415 14.92 -12.97 -35.90
C LYS A 415 13.92 -12.96 -34.75
N ASP A 416 14.41 -12.74 -33.53
CA ASP A 416 13.54 -12.68 -32.36
C ASP A 416 12.60 -11.47 -32.42
N LEU A 417 13.10 -10.30 -32.85
CA LEU A 417 12.29 -9.09 -33.10
C LEU A 417 11.21 -9.33 -34.13
N ASP A 418 11.54 -9.99 -35.26
CA ASP A 418 10.57 -10.29 -36.32
C ASP A 418 9.50 -11.27 -35.81
N ALA A 419 9.90 -12.34 -35.11
CA ALA A 419 9.00 -13.32 -34.54
C ALA A 419 8.02 -12.68 -33.52
N ILE A 420 8.52 -11.84 -32.62
CA ILE A 420 7.70 -11.16 -31.63
C ILE A 420 6.78 -10.13 -32.30
N THR A 421 7.30 -9.36 -33.24
CA THR A 421 6.52 -8.34 -33.97
C THR A 421 5.37 -9.00 -34.74
N THR A 422 5.63 -10.15 -35.38
CA THR A 422 4.61 -10.94 -36.09
C THR A 422 3.52 -11.43 -35.13
N ARG A 423 3.89 -11.95 -33.94
CA ARG A 423 2.90 -12.37 -32.93
C ARG A 423 2.05 -11.21 -32.43
N LEU A 424 2.67 -10.04 -32.15
CA LEU A 424 1.97 -8.84 -31.71
C LEU A 424 1.04 -8.28 -32.79
N HIS A 425 1.42 -8.39 -34.05
CA HIS A 425 0.58 -7.94 -35.18
C HIS A 425 -0.62 -8.87 -35.43
N TYR A 426 -0.43 -10.17 -35.27
CA TYR A 426 -1.50 -11.17 -35.43
C TYR A 426 -2.57 -11.02 -34.36
N ASN A 427 -2.19 -10.71 -33.13
CA ASN A 427 -3.09 -10.49 -32.01
C ASN A 427 -3.31 -8.99 -31.81
N ASN A 428 -4.55 -8.51 -31.93
CA ASN A 428 -4.89 -7.12 -31.61
C ASN A 428 -5.04 -6.96 -30.10
N LEU A 429 -4.02 -6.35 -29.44
CA LEU A 429 -3.99 -6.15 -27.98
C LEU A 429 -5.20 -5.36 -27.50
N GLU A 430 -5.57 -4.27 -28.17
CA GLU A 430 -6.68 -3.41 -27.78
C GLU A 430 -8.02 -4.17 -27.78
N SER A 431 -8.28 -4.94 -28.84
CA SER A 431 -9.48 -5.81 -28.93
C SER A 431 -9.46 -6.87 -27.84
N SER A 432 -8.31 -7.52 -27.60
CA SER A 432 -8.18 -8.56 -26.57
C SER A 432 -8.40 -8.00 -25.16
N ILE A 433 -7.91 -6.77 -24.85
CA ILE A 433 -8.17 -6.09 -23.57
C ILE A 433 -9.66 -5.72 -23.45
N LYS A 434 -10.30 -5.23 -24.52
CA LYS A 434 -11.74 -4.92 -24.52
C LYS A 434 -12.60 -6.16 -24.25
N GLU A 435 -12.27 -7.28 -24.85
CA GLU A 435 -12.98 -8.54 -24.64
C GLU A 435 -12.74 -9.11 -23.23
N LEU A 436 -11.51 -9.02 -22.71
CA LEU A 436 -11.18 -9.37 -21.33
C LEU A 436 -11.96 -8.51 -20.33
N THR A 437 -12.00 -7.20 -20.57
CA THR A 437 -12.73 -6.22 -19.75
C THR A 437 -14.21 -6.54 -19.72
N SER A 438 -14.83 -6.68 -20.89
CA SER A 438 -16.25 -6.99 -21.02
C SER A 438 -16.64 -8.31 -20.36
N SER A 439 -15.89 -9.39 -20.63
CA SER A 439 -16.17 -10.70 -20.02
C SER A 439 -15.95 -10.69 -18.50
N SER A 440 -14.93 -9.98 -18.01
CA SER A 440 -14.69 -9.81 -16.58
C SER A 440 -15.80 -9.03 -15.88
N LEU A 441 -16.30 -7.96 -16.51
CA LEU A 441 -17.39 -7.15 -15.97
C LEU A 441 -18.71 -7.93 -15.95
N GLN A 442 -19.01 -8.71 -16.99
CA GLN A 442 -20.18 -9.56 -17.05
C GLN A 442 -20.16 -10.60 -15.91
N LEU A 443 -19.02 -11.24 -15.65
CA LEU A 443 -18.86 -12.21 -14.55
C LEU A 443 -19.01 -11.56 -13.18
N LEU A 444 -18.44 -10.37 -12.98
CA LEU A 444 -18.62 -9.59 -11.75
C LEU A 444 -20.09 -9.27 -11.51
N LYS A 445 -20.77 -8.69 -12.50
CA LYS A 445 -22.20 -8.35 -12.42
C LYS A 445 -23.07 -9.57 -12.20
N HIS A 446 -22.78 -10.69 -12.88
CA HIS A 446 -23.50 -11.96 -12.66
C HIS A 446 -23.35 -12.48 -11.23
N LYS A 447 -22.14 -12.47 -10.66
CA LYS A 447 -21.94 -12.92 -9.27
C LYS A 447 -22.67 -12.01 -8.28
N ILE A 448 -22.63 -10.69 -8.50
CA ILE A 448 -23.36 -9.71 -7.70
C ILE A 448 -24.87 -9.94 -7.79
N ALA A 449 -25.41 -10.12 -9.00
CA ALA A 449 -26.83 -10.44 -9.19
C ALA A 449 -27.24 -11.68 -8.41
N LYS A 450 -26.48 -12.78 -8.51
CA LYS A 450 -26.76 -14.01 -7.73
C LYS A 450 -26.73 -13.81 -6.22
N ARG A 451 -25.87 -12.93 -5.72
CA ARG A 451 -25.76 -12.65 -4.28
C ARG A 451 -26.97 -11.89 -3.73
N TYR A 452 -27.56 -11.01 -4.53
CA TYR A 452 -28.60 -10.08 -4.08
C TYR A 452 -29.98 -10.34 -4.66
N VAL A 453 -30.16 -11.38 -5.49
CA VAL A 453 -31.47 -11.76 -6.04
C VAL A 453 -32.43 -12.25 -4.94
N GLY A 454 -33.66 -11.73 -4.99
CA GLY A 454 -34.82 -12.28 -4.28
C GLY A 454 -35.01 -11.86 -2.82
N GLY A 455 -34.28 -10.89 -2.32
CA GLY A 455 -34.40 -10.39 -0.95
C GLY A 455 -34.85 -8.93 -0.83
N ASN A 456 -35.44 -8.56 0.29
CA ASN A 456 -35.59 -7.15 0.68
C ASN A 456 -34.26 -6.66 1.21
N ARG A 457 -33.81 -5.52 0.70
CA ARG A 457 -32.58 -4.89 1.16
C ARG A 457 -32.74 -4.34 2.57
N SER A 458 -31.79 -4.64 3.44
CA SER A 458 -31.80 -4.15 4.81
C SER A 458 -31.44 -2.65 4.84
N VAL A 459 -32.21 -1.87 5.60
CA VAL A 459 -31.93 -0.45 5.90
C VAL A 459 -31.32 -0.37 7.29
N PHE A 460 -30.34 0.50 7.48
CA PHE A 460 -29.55 0.63 8.70
C PHE A 460 -29.65 2.02 9.29
N THR A 461 -29.62 2.11 10.60
CA THR A 461 -29.45 3.35 11.36
C THR A 461 -27.97 3.59 11.70
N ILE A 462 -27.60 4.78 12.15
CA ILE A 462 -26.24 5.07 12.64
C ILE A 462 -25.79 4.08 13.74
N LYS A 463 -26.73 3.68 14.63
CA LYS A 463 -26.45 2.70 15.67
C LYS A 463 -26.19 1.29 15.13
N ASP A 464 -26.88 0.94 14.06
CA ASP A 464 -26.71 -0.38 13.42
C ASP A 464 -25.35 -0.57 12.78
N LEU A 465 -24.70 0.50 12.28
CA LEU A 465 -23.34 0.44 11.76
C LEU A 465 -22.36 -0.14 12.80
N ARG A 466 -22.63 0.12 14.08
CA ARG A 466 -21.81 -0.37 15.18
C ARG A 466 -22.28 -1.73 15.69
N LEU A 467 -23.59 -1.90 15.86
CA LEU A 467 -24.16 -3.10 16.49
C LEU A 467 -24.34 -4.26 15.52
N LYS A 468 -24.50 -3.98 14.23
CA LYS A 468 -24.79 -4.96 13.17
C LYS A 468 -23.75 -4.87 12.02
N ALA A 469 -22.50 -4.56 12.34
CA ALA A 469 -21.42 -4.33 11.37
C ALA A 469 -21.34 -5.44 10.32
N GLN A 470 -21.36 -6.69 10.72
CA GLN A 470 -21.28 -7.84 9.82
C GLN A 470 -22.47 -7.92 8.85
N LYS A 471 -23.70 -7.58 9.32
CA LYS A 471 -24.88 -7.55 8.44
C LYS A 471 -24.82 -6.36 7.50
N PHE A 472 -24.35 -5.21 7.99
CA PHE A 472 -24.15 -4.01 7.18
C PHE A 472 -23.16 -4.24 6.03
N LEU A 473 -22.02 -4.86 6.30
CA LEU A 473 -20.99 -5.13 5.28
C LEU A 473 -21.36 -6.25 4.30
N LYS A 474 -22.35 -7.05 4.59
CA LYS A 474 -22.97 -7.95 3.60
C LYS A 474 -23.77 -7.18 2.56
N GLU A 475 -24.40 -6.07 2.93
CA GLU A 475 -25.16 -5.19 2.02
C GLU A 475 -24.27 -4.16 1.32
N TYR A 476 -23.29 -3.62 2.06
CA TYR A 476 -22.36 -2.58 1.62
C TYR A 476 -20.92 -3.04 1.83
N PRO A 477 -20.42 -3.94 0.98
CA PRO A 477 -19.07 -4.51 1.15
C PRO A 477 -17.95 -3.51 0.93
N ILE A 478 -18.21 -2.37 0.29
CA ILE A 478 -17.24 -1.29 0.05
C ILE A 478 -17.58 -0.12 0.94
N VAL A 479 -16.66 0.24 1.83
CA VAL A 479 -16.77 1.44 2.67
C VAL A 479 -15.72 2.46 2.23
N LEU A 480 -16.17 3.66 1.88
CA LEU A 480 -15.32 4.79 1.53
C LEU A 480 -15.23 5.74 2.71
N SER A 481 -14.01 6.12 3.09
CA SER A 481 -13.77 6.95 4.28
C SER A 481 -12.55 7.86 4.13
N SER A 482 -12.45 8.85 5.01
CA SER A 482 -11.19 9.51 5.30
C SER A 482 -10.35 8.66 6.25
N THR A 483 -9.02 8.83 6.21
CA THR A 483 -8.11 8.12 7.12
C THR A 483 -8.41 8.42 8.59
N TYR A 484 -8.82 9.64 8.92
CA TYR A 484 -9.13 10.09 10.28
C TYR A 484 -10.32 9.38 10.93
N LYS A 485 -11.30 8.93 10.16
CA LYS A 485 -12.51 8.28 10.65
C LYS A 485 -12.59 6.80 10.34
N SER A 486 -11.53 6.23 9.78
CA SER A 486 -11.49 4.84 9.32
C SER A 486 -11.97 3.83 10.37
N ASN A 487 -11.52 3.92 11.62
CA ASN A 487 -11.84 2.98 12.69
C ASN A 487 -13.12 3.32 13.49
N THR A 488 -13.76 4.46 13.22
CA THR A 488 -14.98 4.90 13.90
C THR A 488 -16.24 4.78 13.06
N ASN A 489 -16.10 4.38 11.80
CA ASN A 489 -17.23 4.27 10.87
C ASN A 489 -18.12 3.08 11.18
N ILE A 490 -17.51 1.96 11.55
CA ILE A 490 -18.15 0.70 11.91
C ILE A 490 -17.73 0.35 13.35
N GLY A 491 -18.36 -0.64 13.96
CA GLY A 491 -18.02 -1.02 15.33
C GLY A 491 -16.53 -1.37 15.50
N PRO A 492 -15.90 -1.00 16.62
CA PRO A 492 -14.47 -1.17 16.85
C PRO A 492 -14.05 -2.66 16.90
N ASP A 493 -14.99 -3.56 17.07
CA ASP A 493 -14.73 -5.01 17.09
C ASP A 493 -14.67 -5.63 15.69
N TYR A 494 -15.05 -4.88 14.64
CA TYR A 494 -15.02 -5.36 13.27
C TYR A 494 -13.70 -4.97 12.58
N VAL A 495 -13.12 -5.92 11.86
CA VAL A 495 -11.94 -5.72 11.03
C VAL A 495 -12.27 -6.10 9.60
N PHE A 496 -11.99 -5.20 8.68
CA PHE A 496 -12.15 -5.44 7.25
C PHE A 496 -11.17 -6.51 6.76
N ASP A 497 -11.55 -7.20 5.71
CA ASP A 497 -10.62 -8.11 5.05
C ASP A 497 -9.48 -7.34 4.40
N TYR A 498 -9.79 -6.20 3.77
CA TYR A 498 -8.79 -5.33 3.11
C TYR A 498 -8.99 -3.86 3.44
N VAL A 499 -7.86 -3.14 3.61
CA VAL A 499 -7.80 -1.68 3.49
C VAL A 499 -7.01 -1.30 2.24
N ILE A 500 -7.57 -0.40 1.44
CA ILE A 500 -6.90 0.22 0.29
C ILE A 500 -6.68 1.69 0.64
N MET A 501 -5.43 2.10 0.71
CA MET A 501 -5.04 3.45 1.11
C MET A 501 -4.53 4.20 -0.11
N ASP A 502 -5.34 5.12 -0.65
CA ASP A 502 -4.97 5.91 -1.82
C ASP A 502 -4.31 7.24 -1.41
N GLU A 503 -3.42 7.75 -2.27
CA GLU A 503 -2.59 8.94 -2.02
C GLU A 503 -1.80 8.86 -0.70
N ALA A 504 -1.24 7.69 -0.40
CA ALA A 504 -0.55 7.41 0.87
C ALA A 504 0.70 8.28 1.11
N SER A 505 1.25 8.92 0.09
CA SER A 505 2.30 9.94 0.22
C SER A 505 1.84 11.21 0.93
N GLN A 506 0.53 11.51 0.89
CA GLN A 506 -0.07 12.67 1.57
C GLN A 506 -0.63 12.32 2.96
N ILE A 507 -0.57 11.07 3.37
CA ILE A 507 -1.04 10.60 4.67
C ILE A 507 0.11 10.72 5.68
N ASP A 508 -0.16 11.33 6.84
CA ASP A 508 0.78 11.31 7.97
C ASP A 508 0.82 9.94 8.66
N ILE A 509 1.90 9.66 9.39
CA ILE A 509 2.10 8.33 10.00
C ILE A 509 1.00 8.00 11.00
N LYS A 510 0.57 8.96 11.83
CA LYS A 510 -0.43 8.74 12.88
C LYS A 510 -1.80 8.36 12.32
N THR A 511 -2.23 9.01 11.24
CA THR A 511 -3.52 8.69 10.59
C THR A 511 -3.46 7.44 9.73
N GLY A 512 -2.30 7.20 9.08
CA GLY A 512 -2.06 5.97 8.34
C GLY A 512 -2.11 4.72 9.22
N VAL A 513 -1.51 4.78 10.40
CA VAL A 513 -1.57 3.69 11.39
C VAL A 513 -3.00 3.41 11.85
N LEU A 514 -3.81 4.47 12.05
CA LEU A 514 -5.22 4.33 12.39
C LEU A 514 -5.99 3.55 11.31
N ALA A 515 -5.78 3.90 10.04
CA ALA A 515 -6.40 3.18 8.93
C ALA A 515 -5.87 1.74 8.80
N LEU A 516 -4.57 1.54 8.97
CA LEU A 516 -3.94 0.21 8.92
C LEU A 516 -4.48 -0.74 9.98
N SER A 517 -4.91 -0.21 11.15
CA SER A 517 -5.49 -1.01 12.22
C SER A 517 -6.85 -1.65 11.89
N CYS A 518 -7.50 -1.18 10.81
CA CYS A 518 -8.85 -1.55 10.46
C CYS A 518 -8.96 -2.85 9.65
N ALA A 519 -7.85 -3.43 9.18
CA ALA A 519 -7.93 -4.55 8.23
C ALA A 519 -6.89 -5.65 8.46
N MET A 520 -7.21 -6.83 7.91
CA MET A 520 -6.33 -8.01 7.91
C MET A 520 -5.28 -7.96 6.81
N ASN A 521 -5.55 -7.23 5.71
CA ASN A 521 -4.66 -7.04 4.58
C ASN A 521 -4.64 -5.57 4.17
N ALA A 522 -3.53 -5.10 3.59
CA ALA A 522 -3.36 -3.71 3.20
C ALA A 522 -2.80 -3.56 1.78
N VAL A 523 -3.42 -2.69 0.99
CA VAL A 523 -2.92 -2.21 -0.29
C VAL A 523 -2.62 -0.72 -0.15
N ILE A 524 -1.35 -0.36 -0.23
CA ILE A 524 -0.87 1.00 0.00
C ILE A 524 -0.51 1.61 -1.34
N VAL A 525 -1.29 2.58 -1.79
CA VAL A 525 -1.16 3.20 -3.11
C VAL A 525 -0.71 4.65 -2.95
N GLY A 526 0.31 5.06 -3.67
CA GLY A 526 0.80 6.43 -3.63
C GLY A 526 1.97 6.63 -4.57
N ASP A 527 2.70 7.72 -4.39
CA ASP A 527 3.88 8.04 -5.16
C ASP A 527 4.88 8.79 -4.25
N ASP A 528 6.00 8.20 -3.96
CA ASP A 528 7.02 8.77 -3.06
C ASP A 528 7.80 9.93 -3.70
N LYS A 529 7.66 10.14 -5.01
CA LYS A 529 8.23 11.25 -5.77
C LYS A 529 7.30 12.47 -5.82
N GLN A 530 6.04 12.32 -5.44
CA GLN A 530 5.10 13.42 -5.28
C GLN A 530 5.27 14.12 -3.93
N LEU A 531 4.63 15.30 -3.81
CA LEU A 531 4.67 16.08 -2.57
C LEU A 531 4.14 15.25 -1.38
N PRO A 532 4.91 15.14 -0.30
CA PRO A 532 4.45 14.49 0.93
C PRO A 532 3.42 15.37 1.67
N ASN A 533 2.89 14.83 2.77
CA ASN A 533 2.15 15.64 3.74
C ASN A 533 3.00 16.81 4.24
N VAL A 534 2.36 17.97 4.39
CA VAL A 534 3.03 19.21 4.82
C VAL A 534 3.01 19.29 6.34
N VAL A 535 4.17 19.49 6.94
CA VAL A 535 4.36 19.73 8.37
C VAL A 535 4.80 21.18 8.55
N SER A 536 4.07 21.97 9.36
CA SER A 536 4.47 23.35 9.67
C SER A 536 5.72 23.38 10.56
N GLN A 537 6.42 24.51 10.59
CA GLN A 537 7.61 24.65 11.45
C GLN A 537 7.28 24.47 12.95
N GLU A 538 6.14 24.99 13.38
CA GLU A 538 5.67 24.85 14.77
C GLU A 538 5.35 23.39 15.10
N GLU A 539 4.63 22.71 14.21
CA GLU A 539 4.33 21.27 14.34
C GLU A 539 5.60 20.44 14.34
N ALA A 540 6.57 20.75 13.47
CA ALA A 540 7.85 20.05 13.41
C ALA A 540 8.64 20.10 14.72
N LEU A 541 8.60 21.23 15.43
CA LEU A 541 9.23 21.36 16.76
C LEU A 541 8.59 20.42 17.78
N ALA A 542 7.25 20.39 17.83
CA ALA A 542 6.50 19.51 18.74
C ALA A 542 6.76 18.02 18.41
N LEU A 543 6.68 17.64 17.13
CA LEU A 543 6.93 16.26 16.67
C LEU A 543 8.34 15.78 16.99
N ASN A 544 9.36 16.64 16.82
CA ASN A 544 10.75 16.31 17.14
C ASN A 544 10.97 16.14 18.65
N ALA A 545 10.33 16.98 19.49
CA ALA A 545 10.39 16.85 20.95
C ALA A 545 9.79 15.51 21.41
N ILE A 546 8.63 15.12 20.86
CA ILE A 546 7.99 13.82 21.17
C ILE A 546 8.93 12.69 20.71
N LYS A 547 9.47 12.74 19.48
CA LYS A 547 10.40 11.72 18.97
C LYS A 547 11.61 11.53 19.88
N ALA A 548 12.22 12.60 20.34
CA ALA A 548 13.38 12.57 21.23
C ALA A 548 13.06 11.85 22.55
N THR A 549 11.85 12.06 23.08
CA THR A 549 11.39 11.43 24.34
C THR A 549 11.28 9.91 24.21
N TYR A 550 10.71 9.42 23.12
CA TYR A 550 10.44 7.99 22.92
C TYR A 550 11.59 7.23 22.23
N LYS A 551 12.60 7.91 21.70
CA LYS A 551 13.78 7.33 21.02
C LYS A 551 13.44 6.29 19.96
N VAL A 552 12.40 6.56 19.17
CA VAL A 552 11.96 5.64 18.10
C VAL A 552 12.88 5.72 16.88
N ASP A 553 12.86 4.64 16.10
CA ASP A 553 13.59 4.54 14.83
C ASP A 553 13.20 5.64 13.85
N ASN A 554 14.14 6.03 12.98
CA ASN A 554 13.92 7.08 11.98
C ASN A 554 12.80 6.77 11.00
N ARG A 555 12.52 5.50 10.72
CA ARG A 555 11.40 5.04 9.88
C ARG A 555 10.02 5.55 10.35
N TYR A 556 9.91 5.94 11.62
CA TYR A 556 8.69 6.50 12.21
C TYR A 556 8.77 8.02 12.41
N ASN A 557 9.72 8.71 11.78
CA ASN A 557 9.87 10.15 11.95
C ASN A 557 8.74 10.92 11.25
N ALA A 558 7.76 11.39 12.01
CA ALA A 558 6.59 12.09 11.50
C ALA A 558 6.89 13.44 10.82
N VAL A 559 8.09 14.02 11.01
CA VAL A 559 8.51 15.28 10.34
C VAL A 559 9.01 15.01 8.92
N THR A 560 9.74 13.90 8.71
CA THR A 560 10.46 13.63 7.45
C THR A 560 9.83 12.51 6.62
N HIS A 561 8.89 11.78 7.18
CA HIS A 561 8.25 10.64 6.53
C HIS A 561 6.75 10.82 6.44
N SER A 562 6.21 10.62 5.24
CA SER A 562 4.80 10.29 5.06
C SER A 562 4.55 8.84 5.47
N PHE A 563 3.28 8.45 5.57
CA PHE A 563 2.94 7.05 5.84
C PHE A 563 3.49 6.11 4.77
N LEU A 564 3.39 6.47 3.48
CA LEU A 564 3.95 5.68 2.37
C LEU A 564 5.45 5.46 2.56
N LYS A 565 6.21 6.52 2.85
CA LYS A 565 7.67 6.41 3.03
C LYS A 565 8.03 5.51 4.20
N SER A 566 7.30 5.62 5.32
CA SER A 566 7.46 4.71 6.45
C SER A 566 7.16 3.26 6.06
N CYS A 567 6.10 3.02 5.29
CA CYS A 567 5.76 1.68 4.81
C CYS A 567 6.83 1.08 3.89
N LEU A 568 7.42 1.86 3.00
CA LEU A 568 8.52 1.42 2.13
C LEU A 568 9.75 0.98 2.92
N GLU A 569 10.05 1.65 4.04
CA GLU A 569 11.19 1.32 4.90
C GLU A 569 10.91 0.16 5.87
N ILE A 570 9.64 -0.02 6.28
CA ILE A 570 9.24 -1.04 7.25
C ILE A 570 8.90 -2.35 6.56
N PHE A 571 8.07 -2.32 5.53
CA PHE A 571 7.60 -3.51 4.79
C PHE A 571 8.53 -3.89 3.63
N LYS A 572 9.82 -4.06 3.90
CA LYS A 572 10.84 -4.35 2.86
C LYS A 572 10.57 -5.63 2.07
N GLU A 573 9.86 -6.59 2.66
CA GLU A 573 9.51 -7.86 2.02
C GLU A 573 8.18 -7.81 1.26
N ALA A 574 7.41 -6.72 1.40
CA ALA A 574 6.17 -6.55 0.66
C ALA A 574 6.48 -6.29 -0.83
N PRO A 575 5.72 -6.88 -1.75
CA PRO A 575 5.88 -6.58 -3.16
C PRO A 575 5.57 -5.09 -3.41
N MET A 576 6.51 -4.43 -4.10
CA MET A 576 6.37 -3.08 -4.58
C MET A 576 6.23 -3.10 -6.10
N THR A 577 5.18 -2.50 -6.62
CA THR A 577 4.93 -2.41 -8.06
C THR A 577 4.87 -0.96 -8.50
N LEU A 578 5.75 -0.59 -9.44
CA LEU A 578 5.68 0.70 -10.11
C LEU A 578 4.72 0.60 -11.31
N LEU A 579 3.70 1.46 -11.34
CA LEU A 579 2.86 1.63 -12.53
C LEU A 579 3.63 2.48 -13.55
N ARG A 580 3.92 1.91 -14.71
CA ARG A 580 4.87 2.51 -15.68
C ARG A 580 4.19 3.23 -16.82
N GLU A 581 3.05 2.72 -17.29
CA GLU A 581 2.39 3.21 -18.49
C GLU A 581 1.63 4.51 -18.17
N HIS A 582 2.05 5.61 -18.79
CA HIS A 582 1.52 6.95 -18.58
C HIS A 582 0.59 7.36 -19.74
N TYR A 583 -0.63 7.81 -19.41
CA TYR A 583 -1.70 8.08 -20.37
C TYR A 583 -2.20 9.54 -20.35
N ARG A 584 -1.59 10.46 -19.60
CA ARG A 584 -2.16 11.78 -19.35
C ARG A 584 -1.44 12.88 -20.10
N CYS A 585 -0.15 13.06 -19.89
CA CYS A 585 0.59 14.20 -20.40
C CYS A 585 1.19 13.92 -21.77
N HIS A 586 1.48 15.01 -22.51
CA HIS A 586 2.27 14.93 -23.74
C HIS A 586 3.63 14.26 -23.45
N PRO A 587 4.18 13.44 -24.40
CA PRO A 587 5.44 12.71 -24.18
C PRO A 587 6.60 13.58 -23.71
N LYS A 588 6.80 14.76 -24.30
CA LYS A 588 7.88 15.70 -23.91
C LYS A 588 7.75 16.21 -22.45
N ILE A 589 6.51 16.33 -21.93
CA ILE A 589 6.26 16.78 -20.56
C ILE A 589 6.62 15.65 -19.58
N ILE A 590 6.10 14.43 -19.84
CA ILE A 590 6.35 13.32 -18.92
C ILE A 590 7.81 12.86 -18.98
N GLU A 591 8.46 12.97 -20.14
CA GLU A 591 9.88 12.59 -20.27
C GLU A 591 10.79 13.41 -19.35
N PHE A 592 10.51 14.70 -19.18
CA PHE A 592 11.23 15.52 -18.19
C PHE A 592 11.09 14.95 -16.77
N CYS A 593 9.86 14.61 -16.36
CA CYS A 593 9.61 14.01 -15.05
C CYS A 593 10.25 12.61 -14.94
N ASN A 594 10.18 11.82 -16.01
CA ASN A 594 10.70 10.47 -16.09
C ASN A 594 12.20 10.44 -15.80
N GLN A 595 12.97 11.31 -16.48
CA GLN A 595 14.41 11.42 -16.29
C GLN A 595 14.82 11.96 -14.92
N GLN A 596 14.03 12.88 -14.34
CA GLN A 596 14.39 13.54 -13.08
C GLN A 596 13.98 12.74 -11.84
N PHE A 597 12.90 11.95 -11.90
CA PHE A 597 12.28 11.35 -10.72
C PHE A 597 12.05 9.84 -10.80
N TYR A 598 12.01 9.26 -12.00
CA TYR A 598 11.61 7.87 -12.19
C TYR A 598 12.66 7.03 -12.94
N ASP A 599 13.90 7.50 -13.00
CA ASP A 599 15.06 6.81 -13.59
C ASP A 599 14.84 6.30 -15.04
N GLY A 600 13.96 6.97 -15.80
CA GLY A 600 13.59 6.58 -17.15
C GLY A 600 12.62 5.37 -17.24
N GLU A 601 12.04 4.93 -16.13
CA GLU A 601 11.21 3.71 -16.09
C GLU A 601 9.78 3.89 -16.60
N LEU A 602 9.30 5.14 -16.76
CA LEU A 602 7.96 5.40 -17.26
C LEU A 602 7.89 5.21 -18.78
N ILE A 603 6.77 4.68 -19.23
CA ILE A 603 6.48 4.45 -20.64
C ILE A 603 5.35 5.39 -21.05
N SER A 604 5.65 6.37 -21.93
CA SER A 604 4.61 7.25 -22.47
C SER A 604 3.73 6.49 -23.45
N MET A 605 2.43 6.45 -23.16
CA MET A 605 1.40 5.86 -24.01
C MET A 605 0.63 6.92 -24.81
N THR A 606 0.96 8.20 -24.61
CA THR A 606 0.43 9.32 -25.38
C THR A 606 1.25 9.54 -26.64
N THR A 607 0.65 10.10 -27.68
CA THR A 607 1.30 10.38 -28.96
C THR A 607 1.79 11.82 -29.02
N ASP A 608 2.97 12.04 -29.61
CA ASP A 608 3.44 13.36 -30.00
C ASP A 608 2.88 13.65 -31.41
N SER A 609 1.95 14.60 -31.50
CA SER A 609 1.37 15.00 -32.79
C SER A 609 2.25 16.02 -33.54
N GLY A 610 3.46 16.27 -33.05
CA GLY A 610 4.40 17.24 -33.63
C GLY A 610 4.17 18.66 -33.15
N GLU A 611 3.57 18.83 -31.95
CA GLU A 611 3.40 20.17 -31.36
C GLU A 611 4.74 20.80 -31.05
N ASP A 612 4.91 22.03 -31.55
CA ASP A 612 6.06 22.87 -31.22
C ASP A 612 5.88 23.53 -29.84
N ASN A 613 7.00 23.73 -29.16
CA ASN A 613 7.02 24.52 -27.93
C ASN A 613 6.15 23.97 -26.78
N VAL A 614 6.07 22.65 -26.62
CA VAL A 614 5.32 21.99 -25.55
C VAL A 614 5.83 22.38 -24.16
N LEU A 615 7.15 22.59 -24.04
CA LEU A 615 7.82 23.12 -22.83
C LEU A 615 8.58 24.39 -23.22
N GLN A 616 8.34 25.47 -22.48
CA GLN A 616 8.98 26.76 -22.70
C GLN A 616 9.52 27.32 -21.40
N VAL A 617 10.65 27.99 -21.46
CA VAL A 617 11.27 28.67 -20.31
C VAL A 617 11.32 30.19 -20.63
N VAL A 618 10.62 30.96 -19.84
CA VAL A 618 10.66 32.43 -19.89
C VAL A 618 11.51 32.91 -18.71
N ARG A 619 12.59 33.62 -18.99
CA ARG A 619 13.49 34.19 -17.95
C ARG A 619 13.21 35.67 -17.80
N THR A 620 12.90 36.08 -16.58
CA THR A 620 12.80 37.52 -16.26
C THR A 620 14.17 38.16 -16.18
N VAL A 621 14.25 39.48 -16.24
CA VAL A 621 15.48 40.23 -16.05
C VAL A 621 16.05 39.99 -14.65
N LYS A 622 17.39 39.99 -14.55
CA LYS A 622 18.09 39.84 -13.26
C LYS A 622 17.81 41.05 -12.38
N GLY A 623 17.62 40.81 -11.08
CA GLY A 623 17.41 41.86 -10.09
C GLY A 623 16.61 41.33 -8.88
N ASN A 624 16.53 42.15 -7.82
CA ASN A 624 15.68 41.84 -6.68
C ASN A 624 14.29 42.43 -6.86
N HIS A 625 13.38 41.64 -7.38
CA HIS A 625 11.98 42.01 -7.63
C HIS A 625 11.01 41.39 -6.62
N ALA A 626 11.53 40.60 -5.68
CA ALA A 626 10.69 39.98 -4.65
C ALA A 626 10.25 41.00 -3.57
N ARG A 627 9.00 40.84 -3.13
CA ARG A 627 8.40 41.58 -2.01
C ARG A 627 7.67 40.57 -1.14
N GLY A 628 8.21 40.25 0.05
CA GLY A 628 7.67 39.14 0.85
C GLY A 628 7.77 37.82 0.10
N HIS A 629 6.63 37.13 -0.06
CA HIS A 629 6.53 35.84 -0.74
C HIS A 629 5.98 35.92 -2.16
N PHE A 630 6.18 37.05 -2.85
CA PHE A 630 5.84 37.18 -4.28
C PHE A 630 6.86 38.01 -5.04
N ASN A 631 6.92 37.79 -6.36
CA ASN A 631 7.83 38.50 -7.27
C ASN A 631 6.99 39.28 -8.29
N GLN A 632 6.94 40.60 -8.14
CA GLN A 632 6.12 41.46 -9.00
C GLN A 632 6.53 41.35 -10.48
N ARG A 633 7.84 41.25 -10.77
CA ARG A 633 8.33 41.16 -12.16
C ARG A 633 7.88 39.88 -12.85
N GLU A 634 7.83 38.75 -12.14
CA GLU A 634 7.28 37.50 -12.68
C GLU A 634 5.79 37.66 -12.98
N ILE A 635 5.03 38.31 -12.08
CA ILE A 635 3.60 38.57 -12.28
C ILE A 635 3.38 39.43 -13.52
N ASP A 636 4.15 40.53 -13.70
CA ASP A 636 4.07 41.41 -14.85
C ASP A 636 4.34 40.65 -16.16
N VAL A 637 5.41 39.86 -16.21
CA VAL A 637 5.75 39.04 -17.39
C VAL A 637 4.66 38.00 -17.69
N ILE A 638 4.11 37.35 -16.66
CA ILE A 638 3.00 36.39 -16.86
C ILE A 638 1.80 37.09 -17.50
N ILE A 639 1.43 38.26 -16.99
CA ILE A 639 0.21 38.99 -17.41
C ILE A 639 0.41 39.67 -18.77
N GLU A 640 1.55 40.33 -19.00
CA GLU A 640 1.78 41.15 -20.18
C GLU A 640 2.35 40.36 -21.36
N GLU A 641 3.18 39.35 -21.12
CA GLU A 641 3.92 38.66 -22.18
C GLU A 641 3.46 37.22 -22.42
N VAL A 642 3.00 36.51 -21.38
CA VAL A 642 2.66 35.08 -21.47
C VAL A 642 1.18 34.88 -21.69
N LEU A 643 0.32 35.40 -20.82
CA LEU A 643 -1.14 35.19 -20.88
C LEU A 643 -1.76 35.57 -22.22
N PRO A 644 -1.43 36.70 -22.88
CA PRO A 644 -2.02 37.05 -24.16
C PRO A 644 -1.81 36.03 -25.27
N LYS A 645 -0.79 35.19 -25.16
CA LYS A 645 -0.49 34.13 -26.14
C LYS A 645 -1.33 32.87 -25.97
N TYR A 646 -1.95 32.68 -24.79
CA TYR A 646 -2.57 31.40 -24.40
C TYR A 646 -4.02 31.52 -23.93
N ILE A 647 -4.52 32.73 -23.63
CA ILE A 647 -5.84 32.94 -22.99
C ILE A 647 -7.02 32.35 -23.80
N ASP A 648 -6.89 32.32 -25.13
CA ASP A 648 -7.91 31.83 -26.06
C ASP A 648 -7.64 30.38 -26.55
N LYS A 649 -6.62 29.70 -25.99
CA LYS A 649 -6.16 28.39 -26.51
C LYS A 649 -6.63 27.17 -25.69
N GLY A 650 -7.55 27.35 -24.77
CA GLY A 650 -8.08 26.27 -23.93
C GLY A 650 -8.10 26.60 -22.45
N SER A 651 -8.25 25.59 -21.60
CA SER A 651 -8.20 25.80 -20.14
C SER A 651 -6.80 26.17 -19.68
N LEU A 652 -6.71 27.21 -18.85
CA LEU A 652 -5.45 27.76 -18.35
C LEU A 652 -5.41 27.70 -16.83
N GLY A 653 -4.26 27.32 -16.28
CA GLY A 653 -3.98 27.36 -14.85
C GLY A 653 -2.60 27.91 -14.56
N ILE A 654 -2.44 28.68 -13.49
CA ILE A 654 -1.16 29.22 -13.02
C ILE A 654 -0.82 28.57 -11.69
N ILE A 655 0.37 27.97 -11.62
CA ILE A 655 0.86 27.32 -10.40
C ILE A 655 2.02 28.12 -9.85
N THR A 656 1.96 28.48 -8.58
CA THR A 656 3.02 29.22 -7.88
C THR A 656 3.48 28.51 -6.62
N PRO A 657 4.71 28.72 -6.15
CA PRO A 657 5.18 28.15 -4.88
C PRO A 657 4.51 28.81 -3.65
N TYR A 658 4.08 30.07 -3.78
CA TYR A 658 3.60 30.87 -2.65
C TYR A 658 2.15 31.33 -2.82
N ARG A 659 1.40 31.28 -1.71
CA ARG A 659 -0.01 31.71 -1.67
C ARG A 659 -0.18 33.20 -2.01
N GLU A 660 0.73 34.04 -1.53
CA GLU A 660 0.68 35.49 -1.78
C GLU A 660 0.82 35.81 -3.28
N GLN A 661 1.69 35.11 -4.00
CA GLN A 661 1.83 35.25 -5.45
C GLN A 661 0.58 34.82 -6.19
N ALA A 662 -0.02 33.71 -5.82
CA ALA A 662 -1.30 33.24 -6.41
C ALA A 662 -2.42 34.28 -6.18
N GLN A 663 -2.54 34.78 -4.95
CA GLN A 663 -3.54 35.79 -4.61
C GLN A 663 -3.34 37.11 -5.37
N ALA A 664 -2.08 37.56 -5.52
CA ALA A 664 -1.74 38.77 -6.28
C ALA A 664 -2.15 38.62 -7.76
N ILE A 665 -1.84 37.48 -8.40
CA ILE A 665 -2.24 37.18 -9.78
C ILE A 665 -3.76 37.16 -9.91
N ASN A 666 -4.48 36.42 -9.06
CA ASN A 666 -5.94 36.32 -9.10
C ASN A 666 -6.62 37.67 -8.90
N LYS A 667 -6.08 38.52 -8.02
CA LYS A 667 -6.58 39.89 -7.79
C LYS A 667 -6.47 40.76 -9.03
N ILE A 668 -5.34 40.68 -9.76
CA ILE A 668 -5.11 41.48 -10.97
C ILE A 668 -6.01 40.96 -12.11
N LEU A 669 -6.10 39.64 -12.27
CA LEU A 669 -6.88 39.03 -13.34
C LEU A 669 -8.38 39.02 -13.04
N LYS A 670 -8.80 39.28 -11.80
CA LYS A 670 -10.19 39.12 -11.32
C LYS A 670 -10.77 37.74 -11.62
N GLN A 671 -9.94 36.72 -11.64
CA GLN A 671 -10.26 35.31 -11.92
C GLN A 671 -9.45 34.43 -10.95
N ASP A 672 -10.03 33.30 -10.52
CA ASP A 672 -9.37 32.34 -9.62
C ASP A 672 -8.68 31.22 -10.41
N ILE A 673 -7.70 31.59 -11.23
CA ILE A 673 -6.93 30.66 -12.08
C ILE A 673 -5.53 30.35 -11.56
N ALA A 674 -5.03 31.14 -10.59
CA ALA A 674 -3.74 30.90 -9.97
C ALA A 674 -3.91 30.19 -8.61
N SER A 675 -3.08 29.18 -8.35
CA SER A 675 -3.10 28.44 -7.11
C SER A 675 -1.70 27.95 -6.73
N THR A 676 -1.52 27.51 -5.48
CA THR A 676 -0.27 26.89 -5.06
C THR A 676 -0.17 25.46 -5.56
N VAL A 677 1.08 24.95 -5.66
CA VAL A 677 1.36 23.56 -6.07
C VAL A 677 0.51 22.55 -5.26
N HIS A 678 0.43 22.71 -3.94
CA HIS A 678 -0.36 21.82 -3.08
C HIS A 678 -1.87 21.84 -3.37
N LYS A 679 -2.43 23.00 -3.72
CA LYS A 679 -3.86 23.11 -4.07
C LYS A 679 -4.17 22.57 -5.48
N TYR A 680 -3.15 22.52 -6.33
CA TYR A 680 -3.27 21.99 -7.70
C TYR A 680 -3.14 20.47 -7.75
N GLN A 681 -2.54 19.85 -6.73
CA GLN A 681 -2.35 18.42 -6.67
C GLN A 681 -3.71 17.68 -6.66
N GLY A 682 -3.87 16.71 -7.54
CA GLY A 682 -5.12 15.95 -7.69
C GLY A 682 -6.20 16.62 -8.56
N ARG A 683 -5.97 17.85 -9.09
CA ARG A 683 -6.90 18.48 -10.06
C ARG A 683 -6.55 18.08 -11.48
N GLU A 684 -7.56 17.77 -12.27
CA GLU A 684 -7.46 17.55 -13.70
C GLU A 684 -8.17 18.70 -14.42
N HIS A 685 -7.47 19.36 -15.36
CA HIS A 685 -8.12 20.21 -16.34
C HIS A 685 -8.39 19.36 -17.58
N HIS A 686 -9.65 19.06 -17.83
CA HIS A 686 -10.04 18.41 -19.07
C HIS A 686 -9.83 19.38 -20.24
N ARG A 687 -9.10 18.95 -21.26
CA ARG A 687 -9.29 19.53 -22.59
C ARG A 687 -10.72 19.16 -23.02
N GLY A 688 -11.57 20.17 -23.23
CA GLY A 688 -12.84 20.01 -23.91
C GLY A 688 -12.61 19.60 -25.35
#